data_2834d80d15fc99ad6551036dc6c22224
#
_entry.id   2834d80d15fc99ad6551036dc6c22224
#
_cell.length_a   1.000
_cell.length_b   1.000
_cell.length_c   1.000
_cell.angle_alpha   90.00
_cell.angle_beta   90.00
_cell.angle_gamma   90.00
#
_symmetry.space_group_name_H-M   'P 1'
#
loop_
_entity.id
_entity.type
_entity.pdbx_description
1 polymer ?
#
loop_
_entity_poly.entity_id
_entity_poly.type
_entity_poly.pdbx_seq_one_letter_code
_entity_poly.pdbx_strand_id
1 'polypeptide(L)'
;MKARFTIEYRTQWGENLYLVCQGRKYPMEYCEGGIWTVGIDKFTGAMLLDYTYEVVRDGIVVRQEWRHHSRKAARGETSFRDAWNDIPAGGNGFLREHSTAIFDRAGFRGAGTAIPVFALRSNDGFGVGEFYDLKQMADWAAMTGQTVLQLLPINDTTMTHEWMDSYPYNANSTFALHPQFINLPAAGVKVTAAYKKQRAELNALKKIDYVKVNAAKTKLLKAVFAGPEGEKVLASENYRDFFAANAHWLLPYAVFCALRDENGTPDFSQWGPYAKYSLKKAKEYYAAHKAEVDYHCFVQYHLDKQLKEVCAYAHGKGVVFKGDLPIGISRTSVDAWCHPDLFNMDSQCGAPPDAFAVDGQNWGFPTYNWDKMAEDNYAWWKSRLGKMAEYFDAFRIDHILGFFRIWEIPVPEKSGLMGHFSPAMPYTMQEIADRGLAVDGLFLEDPHHKGLWHPRINARDTEAFKKLNDWQKWSFNELYDDFFYRRHNEFWKHQAMRKLPELLGSTGMLACGEDLGMIPACVPEVMDAQKILSLEIQRMPKDPNQTFAIPSQYPYMSVCTTSTHDMSPLRAWWEEEDRGLIQRYYNEVLGRGGEAPAECTPEICEQIIAQHLASPAMFTILPLQDWLGMSAELRYAEPAEERINVPAICPYYWRYRMHLTLENLLSQKDFNDKVKRMVKESGR
;
A
#
# COMPACT_ATOMS: atom_id res chain seq x y z
N MET A 1 33.84 9.23 15.81
CA MET A 1 32.57 9.84 16.22
C MET A 1 32.16 9.21 17.53
N LYS A 2 31.50 9.97 18.38
CA LYS A 2 30.91 9.50 19.62
C LYS A 2 29.40 9.56 19.50
N ALA A 3 28.70 8.55 19.99
CA ALA A 3 27.26 8.57 20.09
C ALA A 3 26.84 8.18 21.51
N ARG A 4 25.92 8.95 22.07
CA ARG A 4 25.28 8.65 23.35
C ARG A 4 23.83 8.28 23.09
N PHE A 5 23.42 7.15 23.63
CA PHE A 5 22.05 6.64 23.53
C PHE A 5 21.41 6.72 24.90
N THR A 6 20.20 7.24 24.96
CA THR A 6 19.43 7.38 26.19
C THR A 6 17.99 6.93 25.92
N ILE A 7 17.46 6.08 26.81
CA ILE A 7 16.08 5.61 26.70
C ILE A 7 15.44 5.59 28.10
N GLU A 8 14.17 5.97 28.19
CA GLU A 8 13.37 5.78 29.38
C GLU A 8 12.66 4.43 29.29
N TYR A 9 13.00 3.51 30.22
CA TYR A 9 12.41 2.19 30.28
C TYR A 9 12.40 1.63 31.71
N ARG A 10 11.25 1.13 32.17
CA ARG A 10 11.11 0.54 33.49
C ARG A 10 11.38 -0.95 33.44
N THR A 11 12.51 -1.37 33.97
CA THR A 11 12.88 -2.78 34.14
C THR A 11 12.37 -3.32 35.46
N GLN A 12 12.24 -4.66 35.54
CA GLN A 12 12.01 -5.37 36.79
C GLN A 12 13.35 -5.65 37.48
N TRP A 13 13.29 -6.00 38.76
CA TRP A 13 14.51 -6.36 39.51
C TRP A 13 15.23 -7.56 38.87
N GLY A 14 16.54 -7.46 38.67
CA GLY A 14 17.37 -8.44 37.97
C GLY A 14 17.42 -8.30 36.44
N GLU A 15 16.68 -7.36 35.87
CA GLU A 15 16.78 -7.04 34.44
C GLU A 15 17.76 -5.93 34.15
N ASN A 16 18.53 -6.09 33.07
CA ASN A 16 19.45 -5.08 32.54
C ASN A 16 19.09 -4.74 31.11
N LEU A 17 19.27 -3.47 30.72
CA LEU A 17 19.06 -3.01 29.37
C LEU A 17 20.36 -3.03 28.57
N TYR A 18 20.28 -3.47 27.34
CA TYR A 18 21.40 -3.50 26.39
C TYR A 18 21.01 -2.76 25.12
N LEU A 19 21.94 -1.99 24.60
CA LEU A 19 21.88 -1.47 23.22
C LEU A 19 22.55 -2.49 22.30
N VAL A 20 21.87 -2.92 21.25
CA VAL A 20 22.45 -3.72 20.16
C VAL A 20 22.64 -2.79 18.97
N CYS A 21 23.87 -2.46 18.65
CA CYS A 21 24.19 -1.53 17.56
C CYS A 21 25.19 -2.16 16.61
N GLN A 22 24.89 -2.22 15.33
CA GLN A 22 25.72 -2.83 14.29
C GLN A 22 26.20 -4.25 14.68
N GLY A 23 25.29 -5.06 15.21
CA GLY A 23 25.57 -6.45 15.63
C GLY A 23 26.39 -6.62 16.91
N ARG A 24 26.70 -5.55 17.62
CA ARG A 24 27.39 -5.58 18.91
C ARG A 24 26.48 -5.18 20.05
N LYS A 25 26.59 -5.88 21.17
CA LYS A 25 25.84 -5.63 22.40
C LYS A 25 26.63 -4.73 23.35
N TYR A 26 25.98 -3.69 23.86
CA TYR A 26 26.55 -2.73 24.80
C TYR A 26 25.66 -2.67 26.05
N PRO A 27 26.16 -3.00 27.26
CA PRO A 27 25.38 -2.83 28.48
C PRO A 27 25.08 -1.35 28.71
N MET A 28 23.88 -1.04 29.13
CA MET A 28 23.48 0.32 29.49
C MET A 28 23.58 0.53 31.00
N GLU A 29 23.86 1.76 31.38
CA GLU A 29 23.89 2.18 32.78
C GLU A 29 22.54 2.77 33.19
N TYR A 30 22.02 2.33 34.31
CA TYR A 30 20.79 2.85 34.90
C TYR A 30 21.04 4.20 35.56
N CYS A 31 20.17 5.19 35.25
CA CYS A 31 20.09 6.48 35.91
C CYS A 31 18.76 6.59 36.67
N GLU A 32 18.63 7.55 37.57
CA GLU A 32 17.38 7.77 38.28
C GLU A 32 16.17 8.02 37.32
N GLY A 33 14.98 7.63 37.76
CA GLY A 33 13.73 7.83 36.99
C GLY A 33 13.46 6.85 35.89
N GLY A 34 14.18 5.71 35.83
CA GLY A 34 13.99 4.72 34.78
C GLY A 34 14.74 5.04 33.49
N ILE A 35 15.70 5.94 33.57
CA ILE A 35 16.53 6.33 32.41
C ILE A 35 17.74 5.39 32.31
N TRP A 36 18.02 4.91 31.11
CA TRP A 36 19.18 4.11 30.78
C TRP A 36 20.04 4.84 29.75
N THR A 37 21.36 4.78 29.89
CA THR A 37 22.28 5.46 28.97
C THR A 37 23.50 4.60 28.65
N VAL A 38 24.03 4.77 27.43
CA VAL A 38 25.30 4.19 27.02
C VAL A 38 25.99 5.10 26.01
N GLY A 39 27.30 5.23 26.10
CA GLY A 39 28.14 5.94 25.15
C GLY A 39 28.98 4.98 24.32
N ILE A 40 29.03 5.20 23.02
CA ILE A 40 29.91 4.48 22.09
C ILE A 40 30.93 5.47 21.51
N ASP A 41 32.20 5.30 21.82
CA ASP A 41 33.25 6.28 21.51
C ASP A 41 33.90 6.13 20.13
N LYS A 42 33.70 5.01 19.43
CA LYS A 42 34.40 4.73 18.17
C LYS A 42 33.43 4.15 17.12
N PHE A 43 32.88 5.01 16.30
CA PHE A 43 32.28 4.59 15.06
C PHE A 43 33.24 4.84 13.90
N THR A 44 33.50 3.85 13.08
CA THR A 44 34.25 4.00 11.84
C THR A 44 33.32 4.09 10.67
N GLY A 45 33.23 5.26 10.08
CA GLY A 45 32.79 5.50 8.71
C GLY A 45 31.31 5.76 8.48
N ALA A 46 30.38 4.93 8.84
CA ALA A 46 28.99 5.08 8.42
C ALA A 46 28.24 6.11 9.27
N MET A 47 27.51 6.99 8.59
CA MET A 47 26.72 8.04 9.23
C MET A 47 25.34 7.58 9.68
N LEU A 48 24.90 6.41 9.25
CA LEU A 48 23.62 5.79 9.63
C LEU A 48 23.88 4.67 10.64
N LEU A 49 23.30 4.79 11.82
CA LEU A 49 23.37 3.79 12.88
C LEU A 49 22.07 3.01 12.91
N ASP A 50 22.15 1.70 12.73
CA ASP A 50 21.05 0.77 12.93
C ASP A 50 21.23 0.10 14.30
N TYR A 51 20.21 0.21 15.17
CA TYR A 51 20.28 -0.31 16.53
C TYR A 51 18.89 -0.62 17.12
N THR A 52 18.90 -1.45 18.18
CA THR A 52 17.71 -1.82 18.94
C THR A 52 18.07 -1.98 20.41
N TYR A 53 17.07 -2.02 21.28
CA TYR A 53 17.25 -2.27 22.70
C TYR A 53 16.73 -3.65 23.09
N GLU A 54 17.45 -4.30 24.03
CA GLU A 54 17.08 -5.61 24.58
C GLU A 54 17.11 -5.57 26.11
N VAL A 55 16.11 -6.20 26.72
CA VAL A 55 16.08 -6.48 28.16
C VAL A 55 16.60 -7.88 28.40
N VAL A 56 17.63 -8.00 29.24
CA VAL A 56 18.31 -9.26 29.54
C VAL A 56 18.18 -9.57 31.03
N ARG A 57 17.75 -10.80 31.38
CA ARG A 57 17.76 -11.34 32.75
C ARG A 57 18.52 -12.65 32.74
N ASP A 58 19.50 -12.81 33.67
CA ASP A 58 20.33 -14.02 33.81
C ASP A 58 20.97 -14.46 32.48
N GLY A 59 21.42 -13.49 31.67
CA GLY A 59 22.07 -13.73 30.38
C GLY A 59 21.11 -14.08 29.23
N ILE A 60 19.79 -14.15 29.48
CA ILE A 60 18.77 -14.47 28.48
C ILE A 60 18.02 -13.19 28.09
N VAL A 61 17.83 -12.98 26.78
CA VAL A 61 16.99 -11.88 26.26
C VAL A 61 15.54 -12.22 26.60
N VAL A 62 14.93 -11.45 27.50
CA VAL A 62 13.53 -11.63 27.93
C VAL A 62 12.57 -10.73 27.17
N ARG A 63 13.06 -9.61 26.64
CA ARG A 63 12.31 -8.69 25.76
C ARG A 63 13.26 -8.04 24.79
N GLN A 64 12.76 -7.78 23.58
CA GLN A 64 13.44 -7.04 22.53
C GLN A 64 12.47 -6.05 21.91
N GLU A 65 12.96 -4.89 21.49
CA GLU A 65 12.12 -3.94 20.78
C GLU A 65 11.48 -4.54 19.52
N TRP A 66 10.31 -4.08 19.21
CA TRP A 66 9.55 -4.52 18.03
C TRP A 66 10.17 -4.02 16.72
N ARG A 67 10.74 -2.79 16.72
CA ARG A 67 11.39 -2.17 15.56
C ARG A 67 12.79 -1.70 15.91
N HIS A 68 13.66 -1.72 14.91
CA HIS A 68 14.96 -1.08 15.01
C HIS A 68 14.84 0.44 14.90
N HIS A 69 15.78 1.13 15.54
CA HIS A 69 16.03 2.54 15.30
C HIS A 69 17.09 2.68 14.22
N SER A 70 16.91 3.66 13.34
CA SER A 70 17.91 4.06 12.36
C SER A 70 18.10 5.57 12.44
N ARG A 71 19.31 5.98 12.85
CA ARG A 71 19.63 7.38 13.14
C ARG A 71 20.93 7.80 12.46
N LYS A 72 20.92 8.99 11.88
CA LYS A 72 22.10 9.59 11.28
C LYS A 72 22.95 10.24 12.36
N ALA A 73 24.19 9.77 12.53
CA ALA A 73 25.14 10.40 13.44
C ALA A 73 25.87 11.56 12.73
N ALA A 74 25.94 12.71 13.37
CA ALA A 74 26.72 13.84 12.90
C ALA A 74 28.23 13.68 13.21
N ARG A 75 29.05 14.46 12.54
CA ARG A 75 30.49 14.53 12.89
C ARG A 75 30.65 15.11 14.29
N GLY A 76 31.46 14.47 15.13
CA GLY A 76 31.68 14.87 16.53
C GLY A 76 30.92 13.96 17.50
N GLU A 77 30.21 14.52 18.44
CA GLU A 77 29.37 13.82 19.41
C GLU A 77 27.89 14.01 19.04
N THR A 78 27.13 12.90 19.02
CA THR A 78 25.70 12.90 18.77
C THR A 78 24.98 12.22 19.93
N SER A 79 23.90 12.80 20.43
CA SER A 79 23.04 12.20 21.45
C SER A 79 21.70 11.84 20.87
N PHE A 80 21.27 10.60 21.12
CA PHE A 80 19.95 10.10 20.78
C PHE A 80 19.15 9.91 22.05
N ARG A 81 17.90 10.36 22.06
CA ARG A 81 16.95 10.09 23.12
C ARG A 81 15.76 9.37 22.49
N ASP A 82 15.58 8.11 22.88
CA ASP A 82 14.62 7.20 22.27
C ASP A 82 13.49 6.85 23.26
N ALA A 83 12.36 6.45 22.68
CA ALA A 83 11.30 5.73 23.39
C ALA A 83 11.34 4.27 22.95
N TRP A 84 10.93 3.36 23.83
CA TRP A 84 10.86 1.94 23.54
C TRP A 84 9.86 1.66 22.40
N ASN A 85 10.35 1.05 21.34
CA ASN A 85 9.54 0.62 20.19
C ASN A 85 8.90 -0.74 20.47
N ASP A 86 7.83 -0.76 21.23
CA ASP A 86 7.15 -2.00 21.58
C ASP A 86 5.81 -2.14 20.84
N ILE A 87 5.40 -3.39 20.65
CA ILE A 87 4.00 -3.69 20.42
C ILE A 87 3.33 -3.51 21.79
N PRO A 88 2.30 -2.67 21.96
CA PRO A 88 1.60 -2.53 23.23
C PRO A 88 1.07 -3.84 23.73
N ALA A 89 0.71 -3.86 25.01
CA ALA A 89 0.24 -5.02 25.72
C ALA A 89 -0.62 -5.92 24.85
N GLY A 90 -0.30 -7.21 24.82
CA GLY A 90 -0.98 -8.17 23.98
C GLY A 90 -0.48 -8.27 22.52
N GLY A 91 0.47 -7.47 22.10
CA GLY A 91 1.10 -7.60 20.80
C GLY A 91 0.41 -6.86 19.65
N ASN A 92 -0.49 -5.90 19.92
CA ASN A 92 -1.23 -5.14 18.92
C ASN A 92 -1.00 -3.65 19.02
N GLY A 93 0.24 -3.22 18.81
CA GLY A 93 0.68 -1.85 18.90
C GLY A 93 -0.04 -0.87 18.00
N PHE A 94 -0.49 -1.32 16.85
CA PHE A 94 -1.14 -0.48 15.87
C PHE A 94 -2.52 0.06 16.29
N LEU A 95 -3.17 -0.58 17.26
CA LEU A 95 -4.51 -0.19 17.72
C LEU A 95 -4.49 0.87 18.83
N ARG A 96 -3.34 1.16 19.41
CA ARG A 96 -3.20 1.95 20.64
C ARG A 96 -3.71 3.38 20.56
N GLU A 97 -3.56 4.05 19.41
CA GLU A 97 -3.81 5.49 19.30
C GLU A 97 -5.13 5.80 18.58
N HIS A 98 -5.56 4.94 17.68
CA HIS A 98 -6.66 5.22 16.76
C HIS A 98 -7.89 4.37 17.02
N SER A 99 -7.75 3.27 17.73
CA SER A 99 -8.85 2.33 17.96
C SER A 99 -9.35 2.39 19.39
N THR A 100 -10.70 2.40 19.54
CA THR A 100 -11.39 2.10 20.80
C THR A 100 -11.50 0.61 21.04
N ALA A 101 -11.19 -0.22 20.04
CA ALA A 101 -11.16 -1.66 20.18
C ALA A 101 -9.88 -2.10 20.89
N ILE A 102 -10.03 -2.77 22.02
CA ILE A 102 -8.90 -3.29 22.79
C ILE A 102 -8.64 -4.72 22.34
N PHE A 103 -7.59 -4.91 21.53
CA PHE A 103 -7.07 -6.24 21.20
C PHE A 103 -5.84 -6.53 22.08
N ASP A 104 -6.07 -6.53 23.36
CA ASP A 104 -5.05 -6.62 24.39
C ASP A 104 -4.74 -8.09 24.75
N ARG A 105 -4.21 -8.85 23.79
CA ARG A 105 -3.75 -10.21 24.04
C ARG A 105 -2.55 -10.60 23.18
N ALA A 106 -1.60 -11.30 23.77
CA ALA A 106 -0.48 -11.89 23.05
C ALA A 106 -0.96 -12.90 22.00
N GLY A 107 -0.32 -12.91 20.82
CA GLY A 107 -0.67 -13.81 19.73
C GLY A 107 -2.03 -13.52 19.09
N PHE A 108 -2.45 -12.26 19.10
CA PHE A 108 -3.69 -11.85 18.43
C PHE A 108 -3.72 -12.29 16.97
N ARG A 109 -4.85 -12.86 16.56
CA ARG A 109 -5.14 -13.16 15.15
C ARG A 109 -6.51 -12.61 14.80
N GLY A 110 -6.58 -11.85 13.69
CA GLY A 110 -7.80 -11.24 13.21
C GLY A 110 -8.24 -11.78 11.86
N ALA A 111 -9.55 -11.87 11.64
CA ALA A 111 -10.15 -12.06 10.34
C ALA A 111 -10.65 -10.73 9.77
N GLY A 112 -10.68 -10.61 8.45
CA GLY A 112 -11.15 -9.41 7.79
C GLY A 112 -11.61 -9.61 6.36
N THR A 113 -12.13 -8.54 5.80
CA THR A 113 -12.57 -8.48 4.41
C THR A 113 -11.84 -7.38 3.65
N ALA A 114 -11.37 -7.70 2.45
CA ALA A 114 -10.88 -6.72 1.49
C ALA A 114 -12.01 -6.31 0.55
N ILE A 115 -12.26 -5.01 0.46
CA ILE A 115 -13.26 -4.43 -0.43
C ILE A 115 -12.90 -2.98 -0.79
N PRO A 116 -12.86 -2.59 -2.08
CA PRO A 116 -12.72 -1.19 -2.45
C PRO A 116 -13.92 -0.38 -2.00
N VAL A 117 -13.71 0.85 -1.51
CA VAL A 117 -14.82 1.74 -1.13
C VAL A 117 -15.77 1.95 -2.32
N PHE A 118 -15.21 2.20 -3.51
CA PHE A 118 -16.03 2.44 -4.71
C PHE A 118 -16.96 1.27 -5.06
N ALA A 119 -16.60 0.04 -4.68
CA ALA A 119 -17.37 -1.17 -5.00
C ALA A 119 -18.61 -1.36 -4.12
N LEU A 120 -18.67 -0.69 -2.97
CA LEU A 120 -19.79 -0.81 -2.03
C LEU A 120 -21.11 -0.37 -2.69
N ARG A 121 -22.20 -1.03 -2.29
CA ARG A 121 -23.54 -0.75 -2.78
C ARG A 121 -24.53 -0.76 -1.63
N SER A 122 -25.18 0.37 -1.40
CA SER A 122 -26.31 0.49 -0.47
C SER A 122 -27.57 0.90 -1.22
N ASN A 123 -28.75 0.77 -0.58
CA ASN A 123 -30.02 1.20 -1.16
C ASN A 123 -30.04 2.71 -1.45
N ASP A 124 -29.31 3.48 -0.65
CA ASP A 124 -29.21 4.94 -0.79
C ASP A 124 -27.97 5.40 -1.56
N GLY A 125 -27.16 4.47 -2.12
CA GLY A 125 -25.96 4.76 -2.88
C GLY A 125 -26.19 5.55 -4.15
N PHE A 126 -25.25 6.40 -4.54
CA PHE A 126 -25.31 7.26 -5.72
C PHE A 126 -24.57 6.67 -6.95
N GLY A 127 -24.64 5.35 -7.13
CA GLY A 127 -24.00 4.63 -8.24
C GLY A 127 -22.54 4.25 -8.02
N VAL A 128 -21.96 4.61 -6.88
CA VAL A 128 -20.62 4.28 -6.40
C VAL A 128 -20.69 4.14 -4.88
N GLY A 129 -19.78 3.36 -4.28
CA GLY A 129 -19.65 3.30 -2.84
C GLY A 129 -19.15 4.61 -2.26
N GLU A 130 -19.66 4.99 -1.12
CA GLU A 130 -19.36 6.23 -0.39
C GLU A 130 -18.76 5.91 0.97
N PHE A 131 -18.09 6.88 1.61
CA PHE A 131 -17.51 6.63 2.94
C PHE A 131 -18.57 6.18 3.96
N TYR A 132 -19.79 6.71 3.91
CA TYR A 132 -20.83 6.29 4.84
C TYR A 132 -21.32 4.85 4.64
N ASP A 133 -21.13 4.26 3.47
CA ASP A 133 -21.43 2.84 3.24
C ASP A 133 -20.50 1.94 4.08
N LEU A 134 -19.31 2.41 4.42
CA LEU A 134 -18.40 1.71 5.31
C LEU A 134 -18.97 1.49 6.72
N LYS A 135 -19.97 2.29 7.18
CA LYS A 135 -20.63 2.03 8.46
C LYS A 135 -21.39 0.70 8.43
N GLN A 136 -22.15 0.45 7.37
CA GLN A 136 -22.84 -0.83 7.20
C GLN A 136 -21.88 -1.99 6.96
N MET A 137 -20.77 -1.75 6.27
CA MET A 137 -19.73 -2.76 6.08
C MET A 137 -19.04 -3.09 7.41
N ALA A 138 -18.82 -2.11 8.29
CA ALA A 138 -18.32 -2.32 9.64
C ALA A 138 -19.32 -3.08 10.53
N ASP A 139 -20.63 -2.81 10.37
CA ASP A 139 -21.68 -3.60 11.06
C ASP A 139 -21.64 -5.06 10.62
N TRP A 140 -21.48 -5.33 9.33
CA TRP A 140 -21.36 -6.70 8.82
C TRP A 140 -20.09 -7.39 9.33
N ALA A 141 -18.95 -6.70 9.31
CA ALA A 141 -17.70 -7.22 9.84
C ALA A 141 -17.84 -7.58 11.33
N ALA A 142 -18.35 -6.67 12.16
CA ALA A 142 -18.58 -6.91 13.58
C ALA A 142 -19.57 -8.06 13.83
N MET A 143 -20.67 -8.12 13.07
CA MET A 143 -21.68 -9.18 13.15
C MET A 143 -21.07 -10.56 12.89
N THR A 144 -20.14 -10.66 11.96
CA THR A 144 -19.49 -11.90 11.54
C THR A 144 -18.19 -12.20 12.30
N GLY A 145 -17.86 -11.40 13.32
CA GLY A 145 -16.68 -11.60 14.16
C GLY A 145 -15.37 -11.12 13.52
N GLN A 146 -15.43 -10.41 12.39
CA GLN A 146 -14.28 -9.84 11.73
C GLN A 146 -13.86 -8.54 12.42
N THR A 147 -12.57 -8.26 12.41
CA THR A 147 -11.97 -7.11 13.12
C THR A 147 -11.28 -6.11 12.19
N VAL A 148 -11.13 -6.45 10.92
CA VAL A 148 -10.40 -5.62 9.93
C VAL A 148 -11.18 -5.50 8.64
N LEU A 149 -11.26 -4.27 8.11
CA LEU A 149 -11.65 -4.00 6.73
C LEU A 149 -10.45 -3.42 5.98
N GLN A 150 -10.01 -4.11 4.93
CA GLN A 150 -8.95 -3.62 4.05
C GLN A 150 -9.55 -2.89 2.87
N LEU A 151 -9.12 -1.65 2.70
CA LEU A 151 -9.55 -0.76 1.61
C LEU A 151 -8.46 -0.64 0.56
N LEU A 152 -8.83 -0.38 -0.69
CA LEU A 152 -7.92 0.10 -1.73
C LEU A 152 -7.66 1.60 -1.56
N PRO A 153 -6.73 2.20 -2.33
CA PRO A 153 -6.40 3.61 -2.18
C PRO A 153 -7.63 4.51 -2.27
N ILE A 154 -7.70 5.48 -1.38
CA ILE A 154 -8.84 6.41 -1.23
C ILE A 154 -8.49 7.84 -1.66
N ASN A 155 -7.25 8.05 -2.09
CA ASN A 155 -6.78 9.35 -2.52
C ASN A 155 -7.40 9.80 -3.84
N ASP A 156 -7.40 11.10 -4.08
CA ASP A 156 -7.90 11.68 -5.32
C ASP A 156 -7.05 11.30 -6.51
N THR A 157 -7.70 10.82 -7.57
CA THR A 157 -7.09 10.45 -8.86
C THR A 157 -7.63 11.29 -10.01
N THR A 158 -8.41 12.33 -9.71
CA THR A 158 -9.08 13.16 -10.73
C THR A 158 -8.08 14.01 -11.50
N MET A 159 -7.89 13.69 -12.77
CA MET A 159 -6.98 14.38 -13.68
C MET A 159 -7.71 14.99 -14.89
N THR A 160 -8.49 14.15 -15.57
CA THR A 160 -9.11 14.49 -16.84
C THR A 160 -10.65 14.49 -16.78
N HIS A 161 -11.22 14.07 -15.68
CA HIS A 161 -12.65 13.80 -15.45
C HIS A 161 -13.22 12.68 -16.36
N GLU A 162 -12.31 11.84 -16.91
CA GLU A 162 -12.63 10.74 -17.81
C GLU A 162 -12.37 9.37 -17.17
N TRP A 163 -12.58 8.30 -17.91
CA TRP A 163 -12.46 6.92 -17.45
C TRP A 163 -11.08 6.55 -16.89
N MET A 164 -10.02 7.18 -17.36
CA MET A 164 -8.65 6.95 -16.88
C MET A 164 -8.49 7.28 -15.39
N ASP A 165 -9.26 8.24 -14.89
CA ASP A 165 -9.24 8.68 -13.50
C ASP A 165 -9.86 7.64 -12.55
N SER A 166 -10.46 6.55 -13.06
CA SER A 166 -10.97 5.46 -12.24
C SER A 166 -9.90 4.56 -11.61
N TYR A 167 -8.63 4.73 -12.01
CA TYR A 167 -7.50 3.93 -11.53
C TYR A 167 -7.02 4.44 -10.17
N PRO A 168 -7.25 3.70 -9.05
CA PRO A 168 -7.02 4.22 -7.70
C PRO A 168 -5.54 4.40 -7.34
N TYR A 169 -4.63 3.77 -8.08
CA TYR A 169 -3.19 3.89 -7.84
C TYR A 169 -2.54 5.07 -8.56
N ASN A 170 -3.26 5.76 -9.47
CA ASN A 170 -2.76 6.95 -10.18
C ASN A 170 -3.10 8.23 -9.42
N ALA A 171 -2.55 8.38 -8.21
CA ALA A 171 -2.90 9.48 -7.33
C ALA A 171 -2.55 10.87 -7.92
N ASN A 172 -3.55 11.75 -7.94
CA ASN A 172 -3.38 13.18 -8.17
C ASN A 172 -2.79 13.88 -6.95
N SER A 173 -3.18 13.40 -5.77
CA SER A 173 -2.63 13.87 -4.49
C SER A 173 -2.53 12.71 -3.52
N THR A 174 -1.41 12.63 -2.80
CA THR A 174 -1.23 11.62 -1.75
C THR A 174 -1.87 12.02 -0.41
N PHE A 175 -2.48 13.19 -0.33
CA PHE A 175 -3.16 13.75 0.84
C PHE A 175 -4.67 13.86 0.65
N ALA A 176 -5.12 14.39 -0.49
CA ALA A 176 -6.51 14.64 -0.75
C ALA A 176 -7.30 13.34 -0.95
N LEU A 177 -8.55 13.33 -0.48
CA LEU A 177 -9.48 12.23 -0.63
C LEU A 177 -10.26 12.36 -1.93
N HIS A 178 -10.59 11.22 -2.57
CA HIS A 178 -11.29 11.22 -3.85
C HIS A 178 -12.73 11.73 -3.71
N PRO A 179 -13.16 12.75 -4.48
CA PRO A 179 -14.49 13.35 -4.37
C PRO A 179 -15.66 12.38 -4.58
N GLN A 180 -15.45 11.28 -5.31
CA GLN A 180 -16.51 10.27 -5.53
C GLN A 180 -17.04 9.63 -4.25
N PHE A 181 -16.25 9.60 -3.17
CA PHE A 181 -16.62 8.94 -1.93
C PHE A 181 -17.50 9.78 -1.01
N ILE A 182 -17.77 11.05 -1.38
CA ILE A 182 -18.60 11.95 -0.59
C ILE A 182 -20.05 11.50 -0.55
N ASN A 183 -20.64 11.45 0.64
CA ASN A 183 -22.09 11.33 0.79
C ASN A 183 -22.73 12.69 0.60
N LEU A 184 -23.51 12.84 -0.45
CA LEU A 184 -24.07 14.11 -0.89
C LEU A 184 -25.05 14.75 0.12
N PRO A 185 -26.03 14.00 0.70
CA PRO A 185 -26.91 14.56 1.72
C PRO A 185 -26.17 15.08 2.96
N ALA A 186 -25.14 14.37 3.42
CA ALA A 186 -24.31 14.80 4.55
C ALA A 186 -23.43 16.03 4.24
N ALA A 187 -23.22 16.33 2.95
CA ALA A 187 -22.57 17.55 2.48
C ALA A 187 -23.56 18.69 2.19
N GLY A 188 -24.85 18.54 2.54
CA GLY A 188 -25.86 19.58 2.40
C GLY A 188 -26.73 19.49 1.13
N VAL A 189 -26.55 18.47 0.31
CA VAL A 189 -27.40 18.27 -0.88
C VAL A 189 -28.81 17.87 -0.46
N LYS A 190 -29.81 18.64 -0.91
CA LYS A 190 -31.22 18.36 -0.60
C LYS A 190 -31.72 17.12 -1.40
N VAL A 191 -32.37 16.22 -0.69
CA VAL A 191 -32.98 15.00 -1.26
C VAL A 191 -34.30 15.31 -1.92
N THR A 192 -34.27 15.86 -3.14
CA THR A 192 -35.45 16.21 -3.98
C THR A 192 -35.90 15.00 -4.79
N ALA A 193 -37.07 15.12 -5.46
CA ALA A 193 -37.55 14.10 -6.41
C ALA A 193 -36.54 13.88 -7.56
N ALA A 194 -35.96 14.95 -8.09
CA ALA A 194 -34.93 14.87 -9.13
C ALA A 194 -33.68 14.14 -8.65
N TYR A 195 -33.19 14.43 -7.43
CA TYR A 195 -32.08 13.72 -6.79
C TYR A 195 -32.40 12.22 -6.66
N LYS A 196 -33.58 11.87 -6.13
CA LYS A 196 -33.97 10.45 -5.95
C LYS A 196 -34.03 9.71 -7.29
N LYS A 197 -34.56 10.35 -8.36
CA LYS A 197 -34.55 9.76 -9.68
C LYS A 197 -33.14 9.48 -10.21
N GLN A 198 -32.28 10.49 -10.20
CA GLN A 198 -30.90 10.36 -10.68
C GLN A 198 -30.14 9.31 -9.87
N ARG A 199 -30.27 9.31 -8.53
CA ARG A 199 -29.71 8.30 -7.65
C ARG A 199 -30.15 6.88 -8.03
N ALA A 200 -31.43 6.67 -8.22
CA ALA A 200 -31.98 5.36 -8.60
C ALA A 200 -31.46 4.88 -9.97
N GLU A 201 -31.35 5.77 -10.95
CA GLU A 201 -30.81 5.46 -12.28
C GLU A 201 -29.35 5.01 -12.20
N LEU A 202 -28.50 5.74 -11.46
CA LEU A 202 -27.08 5.41 -11.30
C LEU A 202 -26.91 4.16 -10.44
N ASN A 203 -27.69 4.00 -9.37
CA ASN A 203 -27.59 2.87 -8.46
C ASN A 203 -28.07 1.55 -9.08
N ALA A 204 -28.92 1.58 -10.09
CA ALA A 204 -29.38 0.40 -10.82
C ALA A 204 -28.30 -0.21 -11.74
N LEU A 205 -27.24 0.53 -12.07
CA LEU A 205 -26.19 0.04 -12.95
C LEU A 205 -25.43 -1.13 -12.30
N LYS A 206 -25.16 -2.19 -13.07
CA LYS A 206 -24.36 -3.34 -12.60
C LYS A 206 -22.91 -2.96 -12.28
N LYS A 207 -22.31 -2.12 -13.13
CA LYS A 207 -20.94 -1.62 -12.99
C LYS A 207 -20.97 -0.10 -12.78
N ILE A 208 -19.93 0.45 -12.16
CA ILE A 208 -19.82 1.88 -11.95
C ILE A 208 -19.70 2.60 -13.30
N ASP A 209 -20.47 3.66 -13.48
CA ASP A 209 -20.24 4.65 -14.53
C ASP A 209 -19.49 5.84 -13.92
N TYR A 210 -18.17 5.75 -13.93
CA TYR A 210 -17.29 6.70 -13.26
C TYR A 210 -17.56 8.14 -13.70
N VAL A 211 -17.64 8.36 -15.00
CA VAL A 211 -17.81 9.71 -15.58
C VAL A 211 -19.16 10.30 -15.18
N LYS A 212 -20.26 9.55 -15.36
CA LYS A 212 -21.59 10.04 -15.00
C LYS A 212 -21.75 10.31 -13.51
N VAL A 213 -21.24 9.42 -12.67
CA VAL A 213 -21.31 9.59 -11.21
C VAL A 213 -20.57 10.84 -10.77
N ASN A 214 -19.33 11.02 -11.20
CA ASN A 214 -18.52 12.16 -10.80
C ASN A 214 -19.05 13.49 -11.35
N ALA A 215 -19.50 13.52 -12.61
CA ALA A 215 -20.14 14.71 -13.19
C ALA A 215 -21.41 15.12 -12.41
N ALA A 216 -22.26 14.14 -12.04
CA ALA A 216 -23.47 14.40 -11.28
C ALA A 216 -23.15 14.91 -9.86
N LYS A 217 -22.20 14.26 -9.15
CA LYS A 217 -21.79 14.69 -7.80
C LYS A 217 -21.18 16.09 -7.83
N THR A 218 -20.28 16.37 -8.76
CA THR A 218 -19.66 17.70 -8.93
C THR A 218 -20.72 18.78 -9.16
N LYS A 219 -21.69 18.53 -10.03
CA LYS A 219 -22.78 19.49 -10.29
C LYS A 219 -23.58 19.81 -9.02
N LEU A 220 -23.94 18.79 -8.25
CA LEU A 220 -24.71 18.95 -7.02
C LEU A 220 -23.92 19.65 -5.92
N LEU A 221 -22.63 19.30 -5.75
CA LEU A 221 -21.76 19.94 -4.78
C LEU A 221 -21.48 21.41 -5.10
N LYS A 222 -21.26 21.76 -6.38
CA LYS A 222 -21.11 23.16 -6.81
C LYS A 222 -22.37 23.96 -6.51
N ALA A 223 -23.56 23.37 -6.69
CA ALA A 223 -24.82 24.04 -6.36
C ALA A 223 -24.99 24.29 -4.84
N VAL A 224 -24.58 23.35 -3.99
CA VAL A 224 -24.59 23.53 -2.53
C VAL A 224 -23.56 24.58 -2.11
N PHE A 225 -22.35 24.50 -2.65
CA PHE A 225 -21.28 25.43 -2.34
C PHE A 225 -21.63 26.89 -2.67
N ALA A 226 -22.28 27.12 -3.82
CA ALA A 226 -22.71 28.45 -4.24
C ALA A 226 -23.94 28.98 -3.46
N GLY A 227 -24.54 28.18 -2.59
CA GLY A 227 -25.73 28.52 -1.82
C GLY A 227 -25.42 28.84 -0.34
N PRO A 228 -26.47 29.14 0.46
CA PRO A 228 -26.31 29.51 1.87
C PRO A 228 -25.59 28.44 2.74
N GLU A 229 -25.70 27.18 2.37
CA GLU A 229 -24.99 26.11 3.11
C GLU A 229 -23.49 26.17 2.91
N GLY A 230 -23.01 26.50 1.70
CA GLY A 230 -21.60 26.72 1.42
C GLY A 230 -21.04 27.89 2.24
N GLU A 231 -21.75 29.02 2.25
CA GLU A 231 -21.37 30.20 3.06
C GLU A 231 -21.28 29.88 4.56
N LYS A 232 -22.29 29.14 5.07
CA LYS A 232 -22.33 28.70 6.46
C LYS A 232 -21.15 27.80 6.82
N VAL A 233 -20.81 26.85 5.95
CA VAL A 233 -19.66 25.95 6.16
C VAL A 233 -18.37 26.75 6.18
N LEU A 234 -18.11 27.60 5.21
CA LEU A 234 -16.89 28.41 5.13
C LEU A 234 -16.72 29.37 6.33
N ALA A 235 -17.83 29.84 6.90
CA ALA A 235 -17.86 30.71 8.07
C ALA A 235 -17.70 29.94 9.41
N SER A 236 -17.80 28.59 9.40
CA SER A 236 -17.76 27.78 10.61
C SER A 236 -16.38 27.71 11.22
N GLU A 237 -16.31 27.56 12.55
CA GLU A 237 -15.05 27.33 13.27
C GLU A 237 -14.41 26.01 12.84
N ASN A 238 -15.17 24.93 12.74
CA ASN A 238 -14.68 23.62 12.32
C ASN A 238 -14.00 23.65 10.94
N TYR A 239 -14.54 24.42 9.98
CA TYR A 239 -13.91 24.57 8.68
C TYR A 239 -12.60 25.35 8.77
N ARG A 240 -12.58 26.44 9.56
CA ARG A 240 -11.36 27.23 9.75
C ARG A 240 -10.24 26.42 10.41
N ASP A 241 -10.57 25.60 11.41
CA ASP A 241 -9.64 24.71 12.08
C ASP A 241 -9.11 23.65 11.12
N PHE A 242 -10.01 23.02 10.34
CA PHE A 242 -9.61 22.08 9.30
C PHE A 242 -8.66 22.72 8.27
N PHE A 243 -9.02 23.89 7.76
CA PHE A 243 -8.19 24.61 6.79
C PHE A 243 -6.82 24.96 7.38
N ALA A 244 -6.79 25.50 8.59
CA ALA A 244 -5.54 25.88 9.26
C ALA A 244 -4.61 24.66 9.48
N ALA A 245 -5.16 23.54 9.94
CA ALA A 245 -4.40 22.31 10.17
C ALA A 245 -3.86 21.69 8.88
N ASN A 246 -4.56 21.85 7.76
CA ASN A 246 -4.25 21.19 6.49
C ASN A 246 -3.70 22.14 5.42
N ALA A 247 -3.53 23.44 5.69
CA ALA A 247 -3.19 24.47 4.70
C ALA A 247 -1.93 24.14 3.87
N HIS A 248 -0.98 23.40 4.43
CA HIS A 248 0.30 23.06 3.79
C HIS A 248 0.14 22.16 2.55
N TRP A 249 -0.88 21.31 2.50
CA TRP A 249 -1.21 20.47 1.35
C TRP A 249 -2.53 20.88 0.67
N LEU A 250 -3.51 21.36 1.45
CA LEU A 250 -4.86 21.65 0.97
C LEU A 250 -4.89 22.84 0.01
N LEU A 251 -4.17 23.92 0.33
CA LEU A 251 -4.10 25.10 -0.55
C LEU A 251 -3.42 24.79 -1.90
N PRO A 252 -2.23 24.15 -1.94
CA PRO A 252 -1.64 23.71 -3.21
C PRO A 252 -2.56 22.78 -4.01
N TYR A 253 -3.19 21.81 -3.36
CA TYR A 253 -4.13 20.89 -4.00
C TYR A 253 -5.32 21.64 -4.63
N ALA A 254 -5.97 22.52 -3.88
CA ALA A 254 -7.15 23.23 -4.35
C ALA A 254 -6.81 24.20 -5.50
N VAL A 255 -5.66 24.86 -5.43
CA VAL A 255 -5.15 25.71 -6.52
C VAL A 255 -4.81 24.87 -7.75
N PHE A 256 -4.17 23.73 -7.58
CA PHE A 256 -3.89 22.81 -8.69
C PHE A 256 -5.19 22.38 -9.39
N CYS A 257 -6.21 21.96 -8.62
CA CYS A 257 -7.49 21.54 -9.19
C CYS A 257 -8.18 22.67 -9.96
N ALA A 258 -8.16 23.89 -9.43
CA ALA A 258 -8.72 25.05 -10.11
C ALA A 258 -7.96 25.38 -11.41
N LEU A 259 -6.63 25.36 -11.40
CA LEU A 259 -5.78 25.55 -12.58
C LEU A 259 -5.98 24.45 -13.61
N ARG A 260 -6.05 23.18 -13.20
CA ARG A 260 -6.36 22.05 -14.08
C ARG A 260 -7.68 22.26 -14.79
N ASP A 261 -8.74 22.63 -14.04
CA ASP A 261 -10.09 22.81 -14.58
C ASP A 261 -10.16 24.03 -15.51
N GLU A 262 -9.46 25.12 -15.21
CA GLU A 262 -9.34 26.32 -16.04
C GLU A 262 -8.61 26.04 -17.34
N ASN A 263 -7.48 25.31 -17.29
CA ASN A 263 -6.68 24.98 -18.47
C ASN A 263 -7.18 23.75 -19.25
N GLY A 264 -8.10 22.98 -18.69
CA GLY A 264 -8.62 21.75 -19.30
C GLY A 264 -7.59 20.64 -19.44
N THR A 265 -6.49 20.68 -18.67
CA THR A 265 -5.41 19.70 -18.68
C THR A 265 -4.68 19.63 -17.34
N PRO A 266 -4.31 18.43 -16.86
CA PRO A 266 -3.47 18.27 -15.68
C PRO A 266 -1.97 18.51 -15.97
N ASP A 267 -1.59 18.63 -17.22
CA ASP A 267 -0.21 18.90 -17.62
C ASP A 267 0.18 20.34 -17.27
N PHE A 268 0.68 20.51 -16.06
CA PHE A 268 1.07 21.80 -15.52
C PHE A 268 2.19 22.48 -16.33
N SER A 269 2.94 21.76 -17.18
CA SER A 269 3.93 22.39 -18.09
C SER A 269 3.28 23.36 -19.06
N GLN A 270 1.98 23.19 -19.33
CA GLN A 270 1.19 24.04 -20.23
C GLN A 270 0.49 25.22 -19.52
N TRP A 271 0.63 25.38 -18.19
CA TRP A 271 -0.07 26.41 -17.41
C TRP A 271 0.64 27.78 -17.39
N GLY A 272 1.49 28.07 -18.36
CA GLY A 272 2.14 29.36 -18.50
C GLY A 272 2.88 29.80 -17.23
N PRO A 273 2.49 30.91 -16.58
CA PRO A 273 3.17 31.40 -15.38
C PRO A 273 3.12 30.43 -14.20
N TYR A 274 2.13 29.51 -14.17
CA TYR A 274 1.92 28.53 -13.11
C TYR A 274 2.56 27.16 -13.39
N ALA A 275 3.25 26.99 -14.52
CA ALA A 275 3.94 25.75 -14.84
C ALA A 275 4.95 25.31 -13.76
N LYS A 276 5.56 26.27 -13.08
CA LYS A 276 6.42 26.04 -11.91
C LYS A 276 5.74 26.53 -10.66
N TYR A 277 5.53 25.63 -9.72
CA TYR A 277 4.94 25.95 -8.42
C TYR A 277 5.79 26.93 -7.63
N SER A 278 5.13 27.83 -6.94
CA SER A 278 5.64 28.50 -5.77
C SER A 278 4.47 28.91 -4.86
N LEU A 279 4.70 28.90 -3.56
CA LEU A 279 3.66 29.26 -2.58
C LEU A 279 3.15 30.71 -2.80
N LYS A 280 4.03 31.61 -3.26
CA LYS A 280 3.65 33.00 -3.60
C LYS A 280 2.62 33.02 -4.73
N LYS A 281 2.92 32.35 -5.85
CA LYS A 281 1.99 32.27 -7.00
C LYS A 281 0.69 31.57 -6.65
N ALA A 282 0.72 30.51 -5.84
CA ALA A 282 -0.47 29.83 -5.36
C ALA A 282 -1.37 30.77 -4.53
N LYS A 283 -0.79 31.59 -3.64
CA LYS A 283 -1.53 32.59 -2.88
C LYS A 283 -2.09 33.72 -3.75
N GLU A 284 -1.33 34.18 -4.73
CA GLU A 284 -1.78 35.18 -5.72
C GLU A 284 -2.97 34.66 -6.54
N TYR A 285 -2.88 33.41 -7.03
CA TYR A 285 -3.97 32.75 -7.74
C TYR A 285 -5.21 32.60 -6.84
N TYR A 286 -5.03 32.13 -5.61
CA TYR A 286 -6.13 32.00 -4.64
C TYR A 286 -6.83 33.35 -4.38
N ALA A 287 -6.08 34.42 -4.24
CA ALA A 287 -6.67 35.74 -4.03
C ALA A 287 -7.53 36.23 -5.20
N ALA A 288 -7.17 35.84 -6.44
CA ALA A 288 -7.91 36.19 -7.66
C ALA A 288 -9.07 35.25 -7.97
N HIS A 289 -8.97 33.96 -7.59
CA HIS A 289 -9.91 32.87 -7.92
C HIS A 289 -10.45 32.17 -6.66
N LYS A 290 -10.86 32.99 -5.69
CA LYS A 290 -11.20 32.50 -4.34
C LYS A 290 -12.31 31.45 -4.36
N ALA A 291 -13.36 31.66 -5.15
CA ALA A 291 -14.51 30.77 -5.17
C ALA A 291 -14.16 29.39 -5.76
N GLU A 292 -13.37 29.34 -6.82
CA GLU A 292 -12.94 28.13 -7.49
C GLU A 292 -12.04 27.29 -6.55
N VAL A 293 -11.15 27.92 -5.82
CA VAL A 293 -10.23 27.24 -4.88
C VAL A 293 -10.99 26.80 -3.62
N ASP A 294 -11.82 27.69 -3.04
CA ASP A 294 -12.62 27.36 -1.85
C ASP A 294 -13.58 26.20 -2.08
N TYR A 295 -14.07 26.01 -3.30
CA TYR A 295 -14.89 24.85 -3.67
C TYR A 295 -14.16 23.52 -3.41
N HIS A 296 -12.92 23.41 -3.83
CA HIS A 296 -12.13 22.19 -3.61
C HIS A 296 -11.80 21.99 -2.14
N CYS A 297 -11.52 23.07 -1.40
CA CYS A 297 -11.35 23.02 0.06
C CYS A 297 -12.62 22.58 0.78
N PHE A 298 -13.79 23.08 0.37
CA PHE A 298 -15.10 22.68 0.88
C PHE A 298 -15.38 21.19 0.68
N VAL A 299 -15.05 20.64 -0.50
CA VAL A 299 -15.22 19.21 -0.78
C VAL A 299 -14.32 18.37 0.13
N GLN A 300 -13.05 18.74 0.27
CA GLN A 300 -12.11 18.02 1.13
C GLN A 300 -12.49 18.08 2.62
N TYR A 301 -13.03 19.20 3.08
CA TYR A 301 -13.56 19.31 4.44
C TYR A 301 -14.67 18.29 4.72
N HIS A 302 -15.62 18.16 3.81
CA HIS A 302 -16.70 17.18 3.96
C HIS A 302 -16.21 15.74 3.91
N LEU A 303 -15.26 15.42 3.03
CA LEU A 303 -14.67 14.11 2.93
C LEU A 303 -13.92 13.70 4.20
N ASP A 304 -13.05 14.60 4.71
CA ASP A 304 -12.32 14.39 5.96
C ASP A 304 -13.26 14.14 7.14
N LYS A 305 -14.28 15.02 7.29
CA LYS A 305 -15.29 14.89 8.32
C LYS A 305 -16.03 13.55 8.24
N GLN A 306 -16.53 13.18 7.05
CA GLN A 306 -17.29 11.94 6.86
C GLN A 306 -16.44 10.72 7.14
N LEU A 307 -15.19 10.68 6.68
CA LEU A 307 -14.31 9.54 6.91
C LEU A 307 -13.92 9.41 8.39
N LYS A 308 -13.64 10.50 9.08
CA LYS A 308 -13.37 10.48 10.54
C LYS A 308 -14.58 9.98 11.35
N GLU A 309 -15.79 10.38 10.97
CA GLU A 309 -17.02 9.86 11.59
C GLU A 309 -17.17 8.35 11.36
N VAL A 310 -16.80 7.87 10.18
CA VAL A 310 -16.82 6.44 9.82
C VAL A 310 -15.77 5.66 10.63
N CYS A 311 -14.56 6.19 10.75
CA CYS A 311 -13.50 5.57 11.55
C CYS A 311 -13.94 5.45 13.03
N ALA A 312 -14.46 6.52 13.62
CA ALA A 312 -14.96 6.50 14.99
C ALA A 312 -16.12 5.48 15.16
N TYR A 313 -17.02 5.37 14.17
CA TYR A 313 -18.09 4.39 14.18
C TYR A 313 -17.56 2.95 14.15
N ALA A 314 -16.63 2.65 13.23
CA ALA A 314 -16.02 1.33 13.08
C ALA A 314 -15.24 0.93 14.35
N HIS A 315 -14.47 1.84 14.94
CA HIS A 315 -13.77 1.61 16.20
C HIS A 315 -14.74 1.29 17.34
N GLY A 316 -15.88 1.99 17.40
CA GLY A 316 -16.96 1.67 18.37
C GLY A 316 -17.57 0.27 18.20
N LYS A 317 -17.38 -0.37 17.03
CA LYS A 317 -17.79 -1.76 16.73
C LYS A 317 -16.64 -2.77 16.90
N GLY A 318 -15.45 -2.34 17.25
CA GLY A 318 -14.26 -3.19 17.32
C GLY A 318 -13.68 -3.54 15.95
N VAL A 319 -13.94 -2.73 14.93
CA VAL A 319 -13.44 -2.90 13.57
C VAL A 319 -12.47 -1.78 13.23
N VAL A 320 -11.32 -2.12 12.65
CA VAL A 320 -10.28 -1.19 12.24
C VAL A 320 -10.13 -1.18 10.72
N PHE A 321 -9.59 -0.08 10.18
CA PHE A 321 -9.31 0.04 8.75
C PHE A 321 -7.84 -0.19 8.46
N LYS A 322 -7.58 -1.05 7.46
CA LYS A 322 -6.28 -1.22 6.82
C LYS A 322 -6.31 -0.52 5.46
N GLY A 323 -5.59 0.58 5.34
CA GLY A 323 -5.48 1.34 4.09
C GLY A 323 -4.50 0.71 3.11
N ASP A 324 -4.45 1.27 1.92
CA ASP A 324 -3.51 0.91 0.86
C ASP A 324 -2.82 2.18 0.35
N LEU A 325 -1.49 2.19 0.35
CA LEU A 325 -0.68 3.34 -0.06
C LEU A 325 0.04 3.01 -1.37
N PRO A 326 -0.37 3.61 -2.51
CA PRO A 326 0.30 3.43 -3.78
C PRO A 326 1.79 3.71 -3.71
N ILE A 327 2.61 2.89 -4.36
CA ILE A 327 4.06 3.18 -4.48
C ILE A 327 4.30 4.44 -5.30
N GLY A 328 3.50 4.70 -6.32
CA GLY A 328 3.68 5.80 -7.25
C GLY A 328 2.78 7.01 -6.99
N ILE A 329 3.03 8.05 -7.76
CA ILE A 329 2.17 9.21 -7.96
C ILE A 329 1.98 9.44 -9.45
N SER A 330 0.91 10.12 -9.85
CA SER A 330 0.81 10.55 -11.24
C SER A 330 1.90 11.55 -11.58
N ARG A 331 2.48 11.40 -12.78
CA ARG A 331 3.49 12.32 -13.32
C ARG A 331 3.01 13.77 -13.41
N THR A 332 1.71 13.97 -13.55
CA THR A 332 1.04 15.28 -13.61
C THR A 332 0.24 15.59 -12.34
N SER A 333 0.68 15.04 -11.18
CA SER A 333 0.02 15.24 -9.89
C SER A 333 0.38 16.56 -9.21
N VAL A 334 -0.40 16.91 -8.19
CA VAL A 334 -0.06 17.99 -7.25
C VAL A 334 1.30 17.76 -6.61
N ASP A 335 1.60 16.53 -6.21
CA ASP A 335 2.88 16.16 -5.59
C ASP A 335 4.05 16.43 -6.52
N ALA A 336 3.95 16.04 -7.80
CA ALA A 336 4.96 16.30 -8.81
C ALA A 336 5.10 17.80 -9.15
N TRP A 337 4.00 18.55 -9.12
CA TRP A 337 4.01 19.98 -9.35
C TRP A 337 4.67 20.76 -8.22
N CYS A 338 4.33 20.40 -6.96
CA CYS A 338 4.86 21.08 -5.77
C CYS A 338 6.30 20.71 -5.44
N HIS A 339 6.69 19.46 -5.68
CA HIS A 339 7.95 18.87 -5.24
C HIS A 339 8.65 18.07 -6.36
N PRO A 340 8.88 18.68 -7.55
CA PRO A 340 9.43 17.96 -8.70
C PRO A 340 10.83 17.37 -8.45
N ASP A 341 11.59 17.92 -7.53
CA ASP A 341 12.93 17.47 -7.13
C ASP A 341 12.93 16.18 -6.28
N LEU A 342 11.79 15.82 -5.72
CA LEU A 342 11.63 14.55 -5.01
C LEU A 342 11.40 13.34 -5.93
N PHE A 343 11.23 13.57 -7.23
CA PHE A 343 10.89 12.55 -8.22
C PHE A 343 11.83 12.61 -9.43
N ASN A 344 12.20 11.45 -9.96
CA ASN A 344 12.99 11.35 -11.20
C ASN A 344 12.00 11.38 -12.38
N MET A 345 11.80 12.57 -12.93
CA MET A 345 10.79 12.80 -13.98
C MET A 345 11.23 12.29 -15.37
N ASP A 346 12.45 11.83 -15.53
CA ASP A 346 13.03 11.22 -16.74
C ASP A 346 12.94 9.69 -16.74
N SER A 347 12.40 9.10 -15.67
CA SER A 347 12.23 7.66 -15.52
C SER A 347 10.79 7.26 -15.16
N GLN A 348 10.48 5.97 -15.28
CA GLN A 348 9.18 5.37 -14.97
C GLN A 348 9.37 4.13 -14.13
N CYS A 349 8.46 3.93 -13.15
CA CYS A 349 8.37 2.69 -12.39
C CYS A 349 7.69 1.58 -13.20
N GLY A 350 8.08 0.35 -12.92
CA GLY A 350 7.45 -0.83 -13.45
C GLY A 350 7.82 -2.09 -12.67
N ALA A 351 7.57 -3.24 -13.27
CA ALA A 351 8.01 -4.54 -12.79
C ALA A 351 8.73 -5.32 -13.91
N PRO A 352 9.73 -6.14 -13.57
CA PRO A 352 10.35 -7.04 -14.54
C PRO A 352 9.36 -8.09 -15.03
N PRO A 353 9.64 -8.76 -16.17
CA PRO A 353 8.84 -9.87 -16.65
C PRO A 353 8.61 -10.95 -15.60
N ASP A 354 7.38 -11.44 -15.56
CA ASP A 354 6.96 -12.58 -14.74
C ASP A 354 5.97 -13.48 -15.49
N ALA A 355 5.40 -14.47 -14.79
CA ALA A 355 4.43 -15.39 -15.38
C ALA A 355 3.11 -14.70 -15.80
N PHE A 356 2.79 -13.54 -15.26
CA PHE A 356 1.57 -12.78 -15.53
C PHE A 356 1.75 -11.69 -16.58
N ALA A 357 2.99 -11.20 -16.75
CA ALA A 357 3.33 -10.13 -17.68
C ALA A 357 4.69 -10.43 -18.35
N VAL A 358 4.64 -11.16 -19.46
CA VAL A 358 5.83 -11.65 -20.20
C VAL A 358 6.77 -10.51 -20.63
N ASP A 359 6.21 -9.34 -20.96
CA ASP A 359 6.96 -8.15 -21.35
C ASP A 359 7.28 -7.22 -20.16
N GLY A 360 7.02 -7.69 -18.94
CA GLY A 360 7.06 -6.83 -17.75
C GLY A 360 5.92 -5.82 -17.72
N GLN A 361 5.94 -4.95 -16.72
CA GLN A 361 4.93 -3.91 -16.56
C GLN A 361 5.60 -2.53 -16.57
N ASN A 362 4.97 -1.56 -17.23
CA ASN A 362 5.31 -0.15 -17.13
C ASN A 362 4.12 0.59 -16.51
N TRP A 363 4.28 1.09 -15.30
CA TRP A 363 3.22 1.79 -14.56
C TRP A 363 3.14 3.29 -14.89
N GLY A 364 4.15 3.84 -15.57
CA GLY A 364 4.17 5.23 -15.99
C GLY A 364 4.47 6.27 -14.89
N PHE A 365 4.57 5.86 -13.64
CA PHE A 365 4.86 6.75 -12.50
C PHE A 365 6.35 7.13 -12.48
N PRO A 366 6.72 8.36 -12.09
CA PRO A 366 8.13 8.71 -11.87
C PRO A 366 8.69 7.90 -10.70
N THR A 367 9.99 7.59 -10.74
CA THR A 367 10.68 6.98 -9.60
C THR A 367 11.02 8.04 -8.54
N TYR A 368 11.29 7.59 -7.30
CA TYR A 368 11.64 8.50 -6.21
C TYR A 368 13.12 8.89 -6.23
N ASN A 369 13.41 10.16 -6.05
CA ASN A 369 14.74 10.66 -5.73
C ASN A 369 15.01 10.51 -4.22
N TRP A 370 15.35 9.29 -3.81
CA TRP A 370 15.55 8.96 -2.41
C TRP A 370 16.67 9.75 -1.73
N ASP A 371 17.71 10.13 -2.47
CA ASP A 371 18.81 10.92 -1.91
C ASP A 371 18.35 12.34 -1.61
N LYS A 372 17.53 12.92 -2.46
CA LYS A 372 16.90 14.23 -2.21
C LYS A 372 15.93 14.17 -1.03
N MET A 373 15.12 13.13 -0.94
CA MET A 373 14.22 12.94 0.19
C MET A 373 14.94 12.75 1.53
N ALA A 374 16.14 12.16 1.50
CA ALA A 374 16.94 11.96 2.71
C ALA A 374 17.52 13.27 3.28
N GLU A 375 17.65 14.34 2.47
CA GLU A 375 18.20 15.64 2.93
C GLU A 375 17.35 16.25 4.04
N ASP A 376 16.02 16.08 3.99
CA ASP A 376 15.08 16.58 5.01
C ASP A 376 14.49 15.45 5.87
N ASN A 377 15.17 14.30 5.91
CA ASN A 377 14.73 13.13 6.67
C ASN A 377 13.36 12.60 6.23
N TYR A 378 13.13 12.54 4.91
CA TYR A 378 11.92 12.00 4.28
C TYR A 378 10.63 12.72 4.69
N ALA A 379 10.68 14.03 4.88
CA ALA A 379 9.56 14.83 5.40
C ALA A 379 8.26 14.64 4.60
N TRP A 380 8.34 14.58 3.26
CA TRP A 380 7.17 14.34 2.41
C TRP A 380 6.49 12.98 2.72
N TRP A 381 7.26 11.89 2.82
CA TRP A 381 6.72 10.58 3.18
C TRP A 381 6.14 10.55 4.59
N LYS A 382 6.82 11.17 5.55
CA LYS A 382 6.33 11.27 6.94
C LYS A 382 5.03 12.05 7.03
N SER A 383 4.88 13.13 6.26
CA SER A 383 3.63 13.89 6.16
C SER A 383 2.50 13.06 5.55
N ARG A 384 2.80 12.30 4.49
CA ARG A 384 1.85 11.39 3.86
C ARG A 384 1.36 10.32 4.84
N LEU A 385 2.28 9.66 5.54
CA LEU A 385 1.95 8.66 6.57
C LEU A 385 1.16 9.28 7.71
N GLY A 386 1.53 10.48 8.18
CA GLY A 386 0.81 11.22 9.21
C GLY A 386 -0.64 11.52 8.81
N LYS A 387 -0.87 11.94 7.56
CA LYS A 387 -2.23 12.19 7.06
C LYS A 387 -3.06 10.91 6.98
N MET A 388 -2.50 9.83 6.48
CA MET A 388 -3.22 8.55 6.38
C MET A 388 -3.49 7.93 7.76
N ALA A 389 -2.64 8.18 8.74
CA ALA A 389 -2.86 7.75 10.13
C ALA A 389 -4.06 8.42 10.83
N GLU A 390 -4.61 9.50 10.26
CA GLU A 390 -5.87 10.07 10.73
C GLU A 390 -7.07 9.15 10.46
N TYR A 391 -6.92 8.18 9.52
CA TYR A 391 -8.00 7.32 9.04
C TYR A 391 -7.72 5.83 9.24
N PHE A 392 -6.46 5.42 9.20
CA PHE A 392 -6.08 4.01 9.18
C PHE A 392 -5.32 3.60 10.43
N ASP A 393 -5.57 2.36 10.86
CA ASP A 393 -4.88 1.70 11.98
C ASP A 393 -3.72 0.81 11.48
N ALA A 394 -3.84 0.34 10.26
CA ALA A 394 -2.81 -0.42 9.54
C ALA A 394 -2.78 0.03 8.08
N PHE A 395 -1.69 -0.23 7.38
CA PHE A 395 -1.59 0.10 5.96
C PHE A 395 -0.78 -0.94 5.19
N ARG A 396 -1.16 -1.14 3.93
CA ARG A 396 -0.37 -1.89 2.96
C ARG A 396 0.55 -0.91 2.24
N ILE A 397 1.83 -1.19 2.27
CA ILE A 397 2.80 -0.56 1.38
C ILE A 397 2.71 -1.32 0.05
N ASP A 398 2.16 -0.67 -0.94
CA ASP A 398 2.16 -1.17 -2.31
C ASP A 398 3.60 -1.30 -2.81
N HIS A 399 3.93 -2.43 -3.42
CA HIS A 399 5.26 -2.74 -3.94
C HIS A 399 6.39 -2.36 -2.97
N ILE A 400 6.42 -2.95 -1.76
CA ILE A 400 7.45 -2.63 -0.75
C ILE A 400 8.88 -2.81 -1.28
N LEU A 401 9.05 -3.66 -2.29
CA LEU A 401 10.34 -3.85 -2.96
C LEU A 401 10.92 -2.55 -3.52
N GLY A 402 10.08 -1.55 -3.84
CA GLY A 402 10.48 -0.22 -4.27
C GLY A 402 11.30 0.56 -3.25
N PHE A 403 11.25 0.19 -1.95
CA PHE A 403 12.10 0.76 -0.91
C PHE A 403 13.51 0.16 -0.88
N PHE A 404 13.68 -1.01 -1.48
CA PHE A 404 14.97 -1.68 -1.67
C PHE A 404 15.58 -1.29 -3.02
N ARG A 405 14.80 -1.47 -4.07
CA ARG A 405 15.08 -1.16 -5.47
C ARG A 405 13.78 -1.09 -6.26
N ILE A 406 13.75 -0.35 -7.31
CA ILE A 406 12.63 -0.27 -8.25
C ILE A 406 13.05 -0.78 -9.62
N TRP A 407 12.12 -1.34 -10.39
CA TRP A 407 12.31 -1.56 -11.81
C TRP A 407 12.09 -0.25 -12.53
N GLU A 408 13.17 0.33 -13.04
CA GLU A 408 13.18 1.64 -13.68
C GLU A 408 13.25 1.50 -15.18
N ILE A 409 12.35 2.19 -15.88
CA ILE A 409 12.22 2.18 -17.32
C ILE A 409 12.44 3.63 -17.82
N PRO A 410 13.34 3.89 -18.78
CA PRO A 410 13.49 5.22 -19.37
C PRO A 410 12.17 5.70 -20.01
N VAL A 411 11.85 6.99 -19.87
CA VAL A 411 10.56 7.56 -20.35
C VAL A 411 10.26 7.29 -21.82
N PRO A 412 11.25 7.30 -22.78
CA PRO A 412 10.95 6.96 -24.17
C PRO A 412 10.52 5.51 -24.41
N GLU A 413 10.85 4.62 -23.46
CA GLU A 413 10.58 3.20 -23.58
C GLU A 413 9.20 2.85 -23.05
N LYS A 414 8.49 1.96 -23.75
CA LYS A 414 7.14 1.51 -23.36
C LYS A 414 7.13 0.12 -22.73
N SER A 415 8.07 -0.73 -23.14
CA SER A 415 8.15 -2.12 -22.67
C SER A 415 8.91 -2.23 -21.36
N GLY A 416 8.41 -3.03 -20.44
CA GLY A 416 9.11 -3.42 -19.22
C GLY A 416 10.44 -4.15 -19.47
N LEU A 417 10.62 -4.77 -20.64
CA LEU A 417 11.88 -5.42 -21.04
C LEU A 417 13.07 -4.45 -21.16
N MET A 418 12.80 -3.15 -21.30
CA MET A 418 13.83 -2.12 -21.39
C MET A 418 14.22 -1.52 -20.04
N GLY A 419 13.70 -2.08 -18.96
CA GLY A 419 13.99 -1.64 -17.61
C GLY A 419 15.27 -2.26 -17.03
N HIS A 420 15.67 -1.70 -15.90
CA HIS A 420 16.77 -2.18 -15.07
C HIS A 420 16.43 -1.89 -13.59
N PHE A 421 17.09 -2.56 -12.66
CA PHE A 421 16.94 -2.24 -11.23
C PHE A 421 17.68 -0.95 -10.89
N SER A 422 17.02 -0.06 -10.15
CA SER A 422 17.56 1.18 -9.60
C SER A 422 17.24 1.29 -8.10
N PRO A 423 18.22 1.56 -7.21
CA PRO A 423 19.64 1.59 -7.50
C PRO A 423 20.23 0.19 -7.70
N ALA A 424 21.32 0.11 -8.46
CA ALA A 424 22.06 -1.12 -8.71
C ALA A 424 23.57 -0.88 -8.73
N MET A 425 24.33 -1.95 -8.84
CA MET A 425 25.78 -1.95 -9.06
C MET A 425 26.07 -2.54 -10.45
N PRO A 426 25.88 -1.74 -11.54
CA PRO A 426 26.08 -2.19 -12.91
C PRO A 426 27.52 -2.59 -13.16
N TYR A 427 27.75 -3.35 -14.22
CA TYR A 427 29.09 -3.81 -14.62
C TYR A 427 29.81 -2.76 -15.49
N THR A 428 31.12 -2.66 -15.30
CA THR A 428 31.98 -1.93 -16.22
C THR A 428 32.22 -2.74 -17.51
N MET A 429 32.62 -2.04 -18.58
CA MET A 429 33.01 -2.70 -19.82
C MET A 429 34.15 -3.71 -19.61
N GLN A 430 35.10 -3.40 -18.69
CA GLN A 430 36.22 -4.29 -18.39
C GLN A 430 35.74 -5.60 -17.72
N GLU A 431 34.85 -5.51 -16.73
CA GLU A 431 34.29 -6.71 -16.08
C GLU A 431 33.57 -7.65 -17.07
N ILE A 432 32.90 -7.06 -18.07
CA ILE A 432 32.20 -7.82 -19.13
C ILE A 432 33.24 -8.44 -20.09
N ALA A 433 34.22 -7.67 -20.52
CA ALA A 433 35.29 -8.13 -21.43
C ALA A 433 36.14 -9.23 -20.82
N ASP A 434 36.48 -9.14 -19.53
CA ASP A 434 37.22 -10.17 -18.79
C ASP A 434 36.49 -11.51 -18.75
N ARG A 435 35.17 -11.49 -18.97
CA ARG A 435 34.32 -12.66 -19.10
C ARG A 435 34.14 -13.14 -20.54
N GLY A 436 34.89 -12.57 -21.50
CA GLY A 436 34.83 -12.92 -22.92
C GLY A 436 33.50 -12.57 -23.61
N LEU A 437 32.78 -11.56 -23.05
CA LEU A 437 31.48 -11.14 -23.51
C LEU A 437 31.53 -9.77 -24.20
N ALA A 438 30.59 -9.50 -25.07
CA ALA A 438 30.32 -8.19 -25.65
C ALA A 438 28.97 -7.66 -25.15
N VAL A 439 28.79 -6.35 -25.18
CA VAL A 439 27.58 -5.72 -24.64
C VAL A 439 26.37 -5.82 -25.56
N ASP A 440 26.61 -5.85 -26.89
CA ASP A 440 25.56 -5.77 -27.91
C ASP A 440 24.51 -6.89 -27.76
N GLY A 441 23.27 -6.48 -27.55
CA GLY A 441 22.11 -7.37 -27.43
C GLY A 441 22.00 -8.13 -26.10
N LEU A 442 23.03 -8.11 -25.25
CA LEU A 442 23.04 -8.79 -23.95
C LEU A 442 22.87 -7.84 -22.77
N PHE A 443 23.23 -6.59 -22.93
CA PHE A 443 23.24 -5.58 -21.88
C PHE A 443 22.51 -4.31 -22.32
N LEU A 444 22.07 -3.53 -21.34
CA LEU A 444 21.57 -2.16 -21.48
C LEU A 444 22.58 -1.22 -20.82
N GLU A 445 22.96 -0.12 -21.49
CA GLU A 445 23.77 0.92 -20.87
C GLU A 445 22.95 1.63 -19.79
N ASP A 446 23.59 1.95 -18.65
CA ASP A 446 22.96 2.71 -17.57
C ASP A 446 22.57 4.10 -18.10
N PRO A 447 21.30 4.53 -17.97
CA PRO A 447 20.84 5.79 -18.54
C PRO A 447 21.47 7.03 -17.89
N HIS A 448 21.99 6.89 -16.66
CA HIS A 448 22.56 7.98 -15.87
C HIS A 448 24.10 7.93 -15.80
N HIS A 449 24.71 6.77 -16.07
CA HIS A 449 26.16 6.53 -15.92
C HIS A 449 26.74 5.83 -17.15
N LYS A 450 27.18 6.59 -18.15
CA LYS A 450 27.79 6.06 -19.36
C LYS A 450 28.96 5.11 -19.07
N GLY A 451 29.02 4.03 -19.82
CA GLY A 451 30.05 3.00 -19.69
C GLY A 451 29.80 1.98 -18.58
N LEU A 452 28.64 2.07 -17.90
CA LEU A 452 28.14 1.05 -16.97
C LEU A 452 26.97 0.31 -17.61
N TRP A 453 26.84 -0.99 -17.32
CA TRP A 453 25.98 -1.89 -18.07
C TRP A 453 25.19 -2.81 -17.16
N HIS A 454 23.89 -2.95 -17.45
CA HIS A 454 22.96 -3.88 -16.82
C HIS A 454 22.71 -5.07 -17.74
N PRO A 455 22.77 -6.32 -17.28
CA PRO A 455 22.29 -7.46 -18.07
C PRO A 455 20.82 -7.26 -18.44
N ARG A 456 20.45 -7.48 -19.68
CA ARG A 456 19.04 -7.49 -20.07
C ARG A 456 18.31 -8.61 -19.38
N ILE A 457 17.13 -8.35 -18.84
CA ILE A 457 16.33 -9.37 -18.16
C ILE A 457 15.96 -10.53 -19.10
N ASN A 458 15.70 -10.24 -20.36
CA ASN A 458 15.40 -11.21 -21.42
C ASN A 458 16.61 -11.59 -22.30
N ALA A 459 17.83 -11.36 -21.82
CA ALA A 459 19.04 -11.60 -22.64
C ALA A 459 19.10 -13.03 -23.17
N ARG A 460 18.67 -14.02 -22.39
CA ARG A 460 18.69 -15.46 -22.76
C ARG A 460 17.82 -15.79 -23.99
N ASP A 461 16.83 -14.95 -24.30
CA ASP A 461 15.92 -15.12 -25.42
C ASP A 461 16.42 -14.42 -26.70
N THR A 462 17.46 -13.59 -26.58
CA THR A 462 17.97 -12.80 -27.70
C THR A 462 18.80 -13.60 -28.70
N GLU A 463 18.84 -13.15 -29.93
CA GLU A 463 19.72 -13.73 -30.96
C GLU A 463 21.21 -13.56 -30.61
N ALA A 464 21.56 -12.54 -29.84
CA ALA A 464 22.91 -12.33 -29.35
C ALA A 464 23.34 -13.47 -28.42
N PHE A 465 22.50 -13.87 -27.47
CA PHE A 465 22.78 -14.99 -26.57
C PHE A 465 22.84 -16.33 -27.30
N LYS A 466 21.94 -16.57 -28.26
CA LYS A 466 21.90 -17.83 -29.03
C LYS A 466 23.20 -18.08 -29.81
N LYS A 467 23.86 -16.99 -30.29
CA LYS A 467 25.12 -17.03 -31.03
C LYS A 467 26.37 -17.27 -30.19
N LEU A 468 26.26 -17.16 -28.86
CA LEU A 468 27.38 -17.42 -27.95
C LEU A 468 27.79 -18.89 -27.98
N ASN A 469 29.08 -19.18 -27.83
CA ASN A 469 29.56 -20.52 -27.57
C ASN A 469 29.20 -20.97 -26.13
N ASP A 470 29.36 -22.26 -25.83
CA ASP A 470 28.94 -22.83 -24.53
C ASP A 470 29.64 -22.19 -23.35
N TRP A 471 30.94 -21.86 -23.48
CA TRP A 471 31.68 -21.17 -22.41
C TRP A 471 31.16 -19.74 -22.19
N GLN A 472 30.89 -19.01 -23.24
CA GLN A 472 30.32 -17.66 -23.15
C GLN A 472 28.90 -17.68 -22.58
N LYS A 473 28.07 -18.67 -22.94
CA LYS A 473 26.73 -18.87 -22.34
C LYS A 473 26.84 -19.13 -20.84
N TRP A 474 27.76 -20.00 -20.45
CA TRP A 474 28.02 -20.26 -19.04
C TRP A 474 28.48 -19.01 -18.31
N SER A 475 29.47 -18.30 -18.88
CA SER A 475 30.02 -17.07 -18.31
C SER A 475 28.98 -15.96 -18.16
N PHE A 476 28.10 -15.81 -19.18
CA PHE A 476 26.98 -14.86 -19.11
C PHE A 476 25.96 -15.28 -18.05
N ASN A 477 25.61 -16.56 -17.95
CA ASN A 477 24.66 -17.03 -16.95
C ASN A 477 25.16 -16.80 -15.51
N GLU A 478 26.44 -17.02 -15.23
CA GLU A 478 27.05 -16.70 -13.93
C GLU A 478 26.96 -15.19 -13.61
N LEU A 479 27.26 -14.35 -14.60
CA LEU A 479 27.16 -12.90 -14.46
C LEU A 479 25.69 -12.44 -14.27
N TYR A 480 24.76 -13.01 -15.03
CA TYR A 480 23.32 -12.77 -14.93
C TYR A 480 22.78 -13.15 -13.55
N ASP A 481 23.07 -14.37 -13.10
CA ASP A 481 22.59 -14.86 -11.81
C ASP A 481 23.24 -14.10 -10.64
N ASP A 482 24.52 -13.70 -10.78
CA ASP A 482 25.14 -12.80 -9.81
C ASP A 482 24.42 -11.47 -9.74
N PHE A 483 24.15 -10.83 -10.88
CA PHE A 483 23.49 -9.53 -10.96
C PHE A 483 22.09 -9.55 -10.35
N PHE A 484 21.22 -10.47 -10.76
CA PHE A 484 19.83 -10.47 -10.37
C PHE A 484 19.55 -11.09 -9.00
N TYR A 485 20.41 -11.99 -8.48
CA TYR A 485 20.09 -12.78 -7.29
C TYR A 485 21.11 -12.68 -6.15
N ARG A 486 22.34 -12.19 -6.35
CA ARG A 486 23.40 -12.24 -5.34
C ARG A 486 24.06 -10.89 -5.05
N ARG A 487 24.57 -10.22 -6.09
CA ARG A 487 25.47 -9.05 -6.03
C ARG A 487 24.94 -7.91 -5.15
N HIS A 488 23.62 -7.71 -5.16
CA HIS A 488 23.01 -6.52 -4.59
C HIS A 488 22.42 -6.71 -3.19
N ASN A 489 22.40 -7.91 -2.62
CA ASN A 489 21.65 -8.16 -1.38
C ASN A 489 22.02 -7.22 -0.24
N GLU A 490 23.32 -7.08 0.09
CA GLU A 490 23.75 -6.16 1.14
C GLU A 490 23.52 -4.69 0.76
N PHE A 491 23.72 -4.35 -0.50
CA PHE A 491 23.49 -3.01 -1.00
C PHE A 491 22.01 -2.63 -0.89
N TRP A 492 21.09 -3.47 -1.34
CA TRP A 492 19.65 -3.23 -1.25
C TRP A 492 19.12 -3.27 0.19
N LYS A 493 19.66 -4.13 1.03
CA LYS A 493 19.41 -4.12 2.48
C LYS A 493 19.75 -2.75 3.07
N HIS A 494 20.92 -2.22 2.76
CA HIS A 494 21.33 -0.89 3.20
C HIS A 494 20.39 0.21 2.67
N GLN A 495 19.98 0.12 1.40
CA GLN A 495 19.04 1.09 0.82
C GLN A 495 17.69 1.10 1.55
N ALA A 496 17.15 -0.05 1.91
CA ALA A 496 15.92 -0.16 2.67
C ALA A 496 16.08 0.37 4.10
N MET A 497 17.16 -0.01 4.78
CA MET A 497 17.44 0.38 6.16
C MET A 497 17.76 1.88 6.35
N ARG A 498 18.10 2.59 5.27
CA ARG A 498 18.18 4.06 5.30
C ARG A 498 16.80 4.74 5.42
N LYS A 499 15.74 4.10 4.98
CA LYS A 499 14.40 4.68 4.78
C LYS A 499 13.36 4.11 5.74
N LEU A 500 13.18 2.80 5.71
CA LEU A 500 12.07 2.13 6.40
C LEU A 500 12.01 2.43 7.90
N PRO A 501 13.08 2.38 8.69
CA PRO A 501 13.01 2.70 10.11
C PRO A 501 12.53 4.13 10.37
N GLU A 502 12.99 5.10 9.58
CA GLU A 502 12.59 6.50 9.71
C GLU A 502 11.12 6.72 9.39
N LEU A 503 10.63 6.05 8.35
CA LEU A 503 9.23 6.15 7.92
C LEU A 503 8.30 5.45 8.90
N LEU A 504 8.63 4.22 9.28
CA LEU A 504 7.82 3.43 10.20
C LEU A 504 7.80 4.02 11.61
N GLY A 505 8.92 4.62 12.04
CA GLY A 505 9.00 5.34 13.31
C GLY A 505 8.15 6.61 13.38
N SER A 506 7.68 7.14 12.24
CA SER A 506 6.87 8.35 12.18
C SER A 506 5.37 8.11 12.31
N THR A 507 4.92 6.86 12.38
CA THR A 507 3.49 6.51 12.42
C THR A 507 3.20 5.42 13.45
N GLY A 508 2.00 5.49 14.06
CA GLY A 508 1.47 4.41 14.92
C GLY A 508 0.78 3.28 14.14
N MET A 509 0.60 3.41 12.83
CA MET A 509 -0.05 2.38 12.02
C MET A 509 0.81 1.13 11.88
N LEU A 510 0.18 -0.05 11.89
CA LEU A 510 0.86 -1.31 11.57
C LEU A 510 1.18 -1.39 10.07
N ALA A 511 2.45 -1.61 9.74
CA ALA A 511 2.90 -1.74 8.36
C ALA A 511 2.75 -3.17 7.85
N CYS A 512 2.17 -3.30 6.65
CA CYS A 512 2.12 -4.55 5.90
C CYS A 512 2.74 -4.29 4.52
N GLY A 513 3.64 -5.15 4.05
CA GLY A 513 4.28 -5.00 2.75
C GLY A 513 3.61 -5.89 1.70
N GLU A 514 3.42 -5.38 0.50
CA GLU A 514 3.17 -6.23 -0.65
C GLU A 514 4.54 -6.64 -1.22
N ASP A 515 4.97 -7.84 -0.89
CA ASP A 515 6.27 -8.41 -1.20
C ASP A 515 6.15 -9.56 -2.20
N LEU A 516 5.52 -9.29 -3.34
CA LEU A 516 5.33 -10.23 -4.44
C LEU A 516 6.33 -9.99 -5.58
N GLY A 517 6.53 -10.99 -6.43
CA GLY A 517 7.37 -10.94 -7.63
C GLY A 517 8.81 -11.40 -7.37
N MET A 518 9.79 -10.75 -7.99
CA MET A 518 11.22 -11.09 -7.86
C MET A 518 11.78 -10.54 -6.54
N ILE A 519 11.68 -11.33 -5.47
CA ILE A 519 12.01 -10.90 -4.11
C ILE A 519 13.51 -11.08 -3.83
N PRO A 520 14.30 -10.02 -3.56
CA PRO A 520 15.68 -10.15 -3.11
C PRO A 520 15.79 -10.89 -1.77
N ALA A 521 16.85 -11.67 -1.60
CA ALA A 521 17.04 -12.49 -0.39
C ALA A 521 17.10 -11.67 0.92
N CYS A 522 17.47 -10.39 0.85
CA CYS A 522 17.51 -9.48 2.02
C CYS A 522 16.11 -9.00 2.47
N VAL A 523 15.08 -9.12 1.64
CA VAL A 523 13.75 -8.54 1.96
C VAL A 523 13.10 -9.18 3.17
N PRO A 524 13.00 -10.52 3.30
CA PRO A 524 12.40 -11.16 4.47
C PRO A 524 13.10 -10.77 5.78
N GLU A 525 14.43 -10.68 5.76
CA GLU A 525 15.22 -10.29 6.93
C GLU A 525 14.90 -8.85 7.38
N VAL A 526 14.84 -7.91 6.43
CA VAL A 526 14.51 -6.51 6.74
C VAL A 526 13.06 -6.39 7.22
N MET A 527 12.12 -7.08 6.58
CA MET A 527 10.71 -7.05 6.99
C MET A 527 10.53 -7.61 8.40
N ASP A 528 11.21 -8.72 8.74
CA ASP A 528 11.16 -9.26 10.10
C ASP A 528 11.78 -8.29 11.12
N ALA A 529 12.97 -7.75 10.84
CA ALA A 529 13.64 -6.78 11.71
C ALA A 529 12.80 -5.51 11.94
N GLN A 530 12.09 -5.04 10.91
CA GLN A 530 11.23 -3.85 10.97
C GLN A 530 9.79 -4.17 11.35
N LYS A 531 9.46 -5.44 11.62
CA LYS A 531 8.11 -5.94 11.95
C LYS A 531 7.04 -5.48 10.96
N ILE A 532 7.37 -5.63 9.68
CA ILE A 532 6.45 -5.41 8.57
C ILE A 532 5.80 -6.75 8.23
N LEU A 533 4.48 -6.82 8.24
CA LEU A 533 3.78 -8.04 7.88
C LEU A 533 3.96 -8.35 6.39
N SER A 534 4.37 -9.58 6.08
CA SER A 534 4.45 -10.07 4.71
C SER A 534 3.06 -10.39 4.13
N LEU A 535 2.95 -10.50 2.82
CA LEU A 535 1.74 -10.95 2.13
C LEU A 535 1.90 -12.41 1.72
N GLU A 536 0.97 -13.26 2.17
CA GLU A 536 0.99 -14.70 1.89
C GLU A 536 -0.24 -15.11 1.06
N ILE A 537 0.01 -15.66 -0.13
CA ILE A 537 -1.01 -16.10 -1.08
C ILE A 537 -0.73 -17.54 -1.48
N GLN A 538 -1.70 -18.44 -1.24
CA GLN A 538 -1.52 -19.89 -1.46
C GLN A 538 -1.15 -20.24 -2.91
N ARG A 539 -1.72 -19.53 -3.86
CA ARG A 539 -1.50 -19.74 -5.31
C ARG A 539 -0.22 -19.07 -5.85
N MET A 540 0.47 -18.29 -5.01
CA MET A 540 1.73 -17.62 -5.34
C MET A 540 2.76 -17.89 -4.24
N PRO A 541 3.27 -19.14 -4.15
CA PRO A 541 4.28 -19.46 -3.14
C PRO A 541 5.55 -18.65 -3.37
N LYS A 542 6.15 -18.18 -2.26
CA LYS A 542 7.45 -17.48 -2.30
C LYS A 542 8.62 -18.44 -2.49
N ASP A 543 8.45 -19.72 -2.13
CA ASP A 543 9.40 -20.79 -2.41
C ASP A 543 9.19 -21.30 -3.85
N PRO A 544 10.17 -21.12 -4.75
CA PRO A 544 10.04 -21.56 -6.15
C PRO A 544 9.93 -23.08 -6.33
N ASN A 545 10.24 -23.86 -5.29
CA ASN A 545 10.11 -25.32 -5.32
C ASN A 545 8.69 -25.80 -4.96
N GLN A 546 7.82 -24.90 -4.52
CA GLN A 546 6.43 -25.21 -4.18
C GLN A 546 5.50 -24.80 -5.32
N THR A 547 4.54 -25.65 -5.66
CA THR A 547 3.46 -25.30 -6.58
C THR A 547 2.38 -24.47 -5.88
N PHE A 548 2.11 -24.81 -4.61
CA PHE A 548 1.18 -24.10 -3.74
C PHE A 548 1.79 -23.92 -2.37
N ALA A 549 1.61 -22.74 -1.78
CA ALA A 549 2.00 -22.49 -0.41
C ALA A 549 1.07 -23.23 0.56
N ILE A 550 1.58 -23.52 1.75
CA ILE A 550 0.85 -24.25 2.79
C ILE A 550 0.43 -23.27 3.88
N PRO A 551 -0.87 -22.91 3.99
CA PRO A 551 -1.33 -21.87 4.92
C PRO A 551 -0.95 -22.13 6.40
N SER A 552 -0.85 -23.39 6.82
CA SER A 552 -0.44 -23.76 8.19
C SER A 552 1.04 -23.47 8.50
N GLN A 553 1.84 -23.16 7.47
CA GLN A 553 3.27 -22.82 7.61
C GLN A 553 3.56 -21.31 7.49
N TYR A 554 2.53 -20.49 7.30
CA TYR A 554 2.74 -19.04 7.19
C TYR A 554 3.31 -18.45 8.47
N PRO A 555 4.19 -17.44 8.36
CA PRO A 555 4.70 -16.77 9.53
C PRO A 555 3.58 -16.01 10.27
N TYR A 556 3.71 -15.85 11.59
CA TYR A 556 2.76 -15.03 12.35
C TYR A 556 2.71 -13.59 11.85
N MET A 557 3.86 -12.99 11.57
CA MET A 557 3.97 -11.62 11.05
C MET A 557 3.60 -11.56 9.56
N SER A 558 2.36 -11.94 9.23
CA SER A 558 1.86 -11.93 7.86
C SER A 558 0.37 -11.60 7.75
N VAL A 559 -0.01 -11.21 6.55
CA VAL A 559 -1.39 -11.12 6.06
C VAL A 559 -1.61 -12.26 5.08
N CYS A 560 -2.48 -13.19 5.43
CA CYS A 560 -2.89 -14.30 4.60
C CYS A 560 -4.13 -13.94 3.79
N THR A 561 -4.14 -14.22 2.49
CA THR A 561 -5.30 -13.99 1.62
C THR A 561 -5.43 -15.07 0.55
N THR A 562 -6.64 -15.27 0.06
CA THR A 562 -6.93 -16.17 -1.08
C THR A 562 -6.57 -15.55 -2.42
N SER A 563 -6.77 -14.23 -2.54
CA SER A 563 -6.45 -13.44 -3.73
C SER A 563 -6.32 -11.96 -3.39
N THR A 564 -5.75 -11.18 -4.31
CA THR A 564 -5.73 -9.72 -4.26
C THR A 564 -6.65 -9.13 -5.34
N HIS A 565 -6.79 -7.80 -5.35
CA HIS A 565 -7.52 -7.11 -6.41
C HIS A 565 -6.90 -7.26 -7.80
N ASP A 566 -5.62 -7.63 -7.90
CA ASP A 566 -4.89 -7.85 -9.16
C ASP A 566 -4.98 -9.28 -9.68
N MET A 567 -5.61 -10.17 -8.93
CA MET A 567 -5.76 -11.57 -9.25
C MET A 567 -7.24 -11.95 -9.43
N SER A 568 -7.48 -13.05 -10.12
CA SER A 568 -8.82 -13.65 -10.15
C SER A 568 -9.23 -14.11 -8.76
N PRO A 569 -10.43 -13.81 -8.26
CA PRO A 569 -11.00 -14.44 -7.08
C PRO A 569 -11.04 -15.98 -7.21
N LEU A 570 -11.26 -16.70 -6.13
CA LEU A 570 -11.16 -18.17 -6.10
C LEU A 570 -11.94 -18.85 -7.21
N ARG A 571 -13.18 -18.42 -7.43
CA ARG A 571 -14.06 -19.04 -8.43
C ARG A 571 -13.57 -18.83 -9.86
N ALA A 572 -13.21 -17.58 -10.18
CA ALA A 572 -12.68 -17.26 -11.50
C ALA A 572 -11.35 -17.97 -11.75
N TRP A 573 -10.45 -17.99 -10.77
CA TRP A 573 -9.20 -18.76 -10.87
C TRP A 573 -9.44 -20.25 -11.13
N TRP A 574 -10.38 -20.88 -10.41
CA TRP A 574 -10.70 -22.29 -10.56
C TRP A 574 -11.11 -22.67 -12.00
N GLU A 575 -11.81 -21.76 -12.66
CA GLU A 575 -12.34 -21.96 -14.01
C GLU A 575 -11.35 -21.54 -15.11
N GLU A 576 -10.50 -20.54 -14.85
CA GLU A 576 -9.54 -19.98 -15.80
C GLU A 576 -8.21 -20.79 -15.86
N GLU A 577 -7.84 -21.43 -14.76
CA GLU A 577 -6.56 -22.08 -14.58
C GLU A 577 -6.48 -23.43 -15.32
N ASP A 578 -5.25 -23.89 -15.59
CA ASP A 578 -5.00 -25.20 -16.18
C ASP A 578 -5.68 -26.32 -15.39
N ARG A 579 -6.44 -27.17 -16.09
CA ARG A 579 -7.21 -28.24 -15.46
C ARG A 579 -6.34 -29.27 -14.73
N GLY A 580 -5.12 -29.51 -15.19
CA GLY A 580 -4.16 -30.39 -14.52
C GLY A 580 -3.70 -29.77 -13.19
N LEU A 581 -3.48 -28.46 -13.17
CA LEU A 581 -3.12 -27.72 -11.96
C LEU A 581 -4.28 -27.71 -10.95
N ILE A 582 -5.51 -27.47 -11.40
CA ILE A 582 -6.71 -27.55 -10.56
C ILE A 582 -6.93 -28.95 -10.01
N GLN A 583 -6.71 -30.00 -10.83
CA GLN A 583 -6.80 -31.38 -10.36
C GLN A 583 -5.77 -31.71 -9.28
N ARG A 584 -4.53 -31.22 -9.44
CA ARG A 584 -3.50 -31.35 -8.40
C ARG A 584 -3.89 -30.61 -7.13
N TYR A 585 -4.38 -29.37 -7.24
CA TYR A 585 -4.86 -28.60 -6.09
C TYR A 585 -5.98 -29.34 -5.34
N TYR A 586 -6.94 -29.89 -6.08
CA TYR A 586 -8.06 -30.67 -5.54
C TYR A 586 -7.61 -31.90 -4.76
N ASN A 587 -6.65 -32.66 -5.30
CA ASN A 587 -6.15 -33.88 -4.67
C ASN A 587 -5.13 -33.59 -3.56
N GLU A 588 -4.10 -32.77 -3.84
CA GLU A 588 -2.95 -32.59 -2.97
C GLU A 588 -3.22 -31.57 -1.85
N VAL A 589 -3.90 -30.45 -2.17
CA VAL A 589 -4.15 -29.36 -1.22
C VAL A 589 -5.45 -29.56 -0.47
N LEU A 590 -6.53 -29.92 -1.16
CA LEU A 590 -7.84 -30.15 -0.52
C LEU A 590 -8.00 -31.58 0.00
N GLY A 591 -7.11 -32.51 -0.36
CA GLY A 591 -7.16 -33.91 0.09
C GLY A 591 -8.38 -34.67 -0.44
N ARG A 592 -8.96 -34.23 -1.55
CA ARG A 592 -10.16 -34.83 -2.14
C ARG A 592 -9.81 -35.85 -3.22
N GLY A 593 -10.52 -36.97 -3.26
CA GLY A 593 -10.40 -37.96 -4.31
C GLY A 593 -11.33 -37.72 -5.50
N GLY A 594 -11.05 -38.37 -6.63
CA GLY A 594 -11.84 -38.25 -7.84
C GLY A 594 -11.47 -37.06 -8.71
N GLU A 595 -12.33 -36.75 -9.69
CA GLU A 595 -12.13 -35.66 -10.64
C GLU A 595 -12.57 -34.33 -10.01
N ALA A 596 -11.75 -33.29 -10.20
CA ALA A 596 -12.06 -31.94 -9.74
C ALA A 596 -13.27 -31.39 -10.52
N PRO A 597 -14.30 -30.85 -9.84
CA PRO A 597 -15.44 -30.21 -10.51
C PRO A 597 -15.01 -29.11 -11.48
N ALA A 598 -15.77 -28.90 -12.55
CA ALA A 598 -15.51 -27.82 -13.50
C ALA A 598 -15.65 -26.45 -12.81
N GLU A 599 -16.64 -26.31 -11.94
CA GLU A 599 -16.89 -25.09 -11.16
C GLU A 599 -16.35 -25.20 -9.74
N CYS A 600 -15.91 -24.08 -9.18
CA CYS A 600 -15.61 -23.96 -7.75
C CYS A 600 -16.90 -23.94 -6.95
N THR A 601 -17.24 -25.08 -6.33
CA THR A 601 -18.49 -25.19 -5.56
C THR A 601 -18.41 -24.42 -4.25
N PRO A 602 -19.57 -24.09 -3.61
CA PRO A 602 -19.58 -23.44 -2.29
C PRO A 602 -18.77 -24.20 -1.23
N GLU A 603 -18.81 -25.54 -1.26
CA GLU A 603 -18.08 -26.41 -0.31
C GLU A 603 -16.56 -26.37 -0.54
N ILE A 604 -16.13 -26.18 -1.80
CA ILE A 604 -14.71 -25.99 -2.13
C ILE A 604 -14.25 -24.63 -1.63
N CYS A 605 -15.00 -23.55 -1.91
CA CYS A 605 -14.71 -22.23 -1.37
C CYS A 605 -14.63 -22.25 0.17
N GLU A 606 -15.59 -22.88 0.84
CA GLU A 606 -15.62 -23.00 2.31
C GLU A 606 -14.38 -23.73 2.84
N GLN A 607 -13.96 -24.82 2.22
CA GLN A 607 -12.77 -25.56 2.62
C GLN A 607 -11.49 -24.73 2.45
N ILE A 608 -11.34 -24.02 1.34
CA ILE A 608 -10.19 -23.15 1.09
C ILE A 608 -10.14 -22.01 2.12
N ILE A 609 -11.26 -21.36 2.38
CA ILE A 609 -11.36 -20.29 3.38
C ILE A 609 -11.04 -20.82 4.78
N ALA A 610 -11.54 -22.01 5.14
CA ALA A 610 -11.24 -22.63 6.42
C ALA A 610 -9.74 -22.88 6.61
N GLN A 611 -9.01 -23.35 5.56
CA GLN A 611 -7.55 -23.52 5.60
C GLN A 611 -6.83 -22.18 5.85
N HIS A 612 -7.28 -21.09 5.21
CA HIS A 612 -6.70 -19.77 5.40
C HIS A 612 -6.98 -19.20 6.80
N LEU A 613 -8.20 -19.37 7.30
CA LEU A 613 -8.56 -18.96 8.67
C LEU A 613 -7.76 -19.72 9.74
N ALA A 614 -7.48 -21.00 9.50
CA ALA A 614 -6.67 -21.82 10.41
C ALA A 614 -5.19 -21.49 10.41
N SER A 615 -4.70 -20.65 9.47
CA SER A 615 -3.30 -20.27 9.38
C SER A 615 -2.80 -19.56 10.65
N PRO A 616 -1.50 -19.62 10.97
CA PRO A 616 -0.93 -18.87 12.10
C PRO A 616 -0.76 -17.37 11.81
N ALA A 617 -1.02 -16.90 10.59
CA ALA A 617 -0.89 -15.49 10.19
C ALA A 617 -1.66 -14.55 11.14
N MET A 618 -1.08 -13.38 11.44
CA MET A 618 -1.74 -12.37 12.30
C MET A 618 -3.08 -11.95 11.72
N PHE A 619 -3.16 -11.73 10.41
CA PHE A 619 -4.40 -11.43 9.72
C PHE A 619 -4.72 -12.45 8.65
N THR A 620 -5.98 -12.84 8.56
CA THR A 620 -6.56 -13.47 7.37
C THR A 620 -7.60 -12.50 6.79
N ILE A 621 -7.25 -11.83 5.71
CA ILE A 621 -8.10 -10.83 5.06
C ILE A 621 -8.46 -11.33 3.68
N LEU A 622 -9.74 -11.67 3.49
CA LEU A 622 -10.22 -12.29 2.25
C LEU A 622 -11.05 -11.29 1.43
N PRO A 623 -11.02 -11.35 0.10
CA PRO A 623 -11.95 -10.58 -0.73
C PRO A 623 -13.41 -10.89 -0.38
N LEU A 624 -14.28 -9.89 -0.43
CA LEU A 624 -15.71 -10.10 -0.21
C LEU A 624 -16.29 -11.16 -1.17
N GLN A 625 -15.80 -11.20 -2.40
CA GLN A 625 -16.20 -12.15 -3.44
C GLN A 625 -15.96 -13.60 -3.00
N ASP A 626 -14.82 -13.86 -2.36
CA ASP A 626 -14.47 -15.20 -1.90
C ASP A 626 -15.33 -15.63 -0.72
N TRP A 627 -15.64 -14.70 0.21
CA TRP A 627 -16.63 -14.96 1.26
C TRP A 627 -17.99 -15.34 0.65
N LEU A 628 -18.49 -14.56 -0.32
CA LEU A 628 -19.76 -14.82 -0.99
C LEU A 628 -19.73 -16.13 -1.82
N GLY A 629 -18.55 -16.55 -2.27
CA GLY A 629 -18.34 -17.83 -2.98
C GLY A 629 -18.81 -19.06 -2.22
N MET A 630 -18.90 -18.98 -0.88
CA MET A 630 -19.43 -20.06 -0.02
C MET A 630 -20.97 -20.21 -0.06
N SER A 631 -21.67 -19.35 -0.79
CA SER A 631 -23.14 -19.41 -0.93
C SER A 631 -23.55 -19.44 -2.39
N ALA A 632 -24.29 -20.44 -2.78
CA ALA A 632 -24.81 -20.56 -4.17
C ALA A 632 -25.76 -19.41 -4.54
N GLU A 633 -26.50 -18.87 -3.55
CA GLU A 633 -27.48 -17.80 -3.76
C GLU A 633 -26.85 -16.41 -3.75
N LEU A 634 -25.73 -16.22 -3.00
CA LEU A 634 -25.16 -14.88 -2.78
C LEU A 634 -23.96 -14.56 -3.68
N ARG A 635 -23.33 -15.55 -4.28
CA ARG A 635 -22.23 -15.35 -5.22
C ARG A 635 -22.69 -14.76 -6.54
N TYR A 636 -21.81 -14.09 -7.27
CA TYR A 636 -22.11 -13.67 -8.64
C TYR A 636 -22.51 -14.88 -9.49
N ALA A 637 -23.42 -14.68 -10.46
CA ALA A 637 -23.75 -15.74 -11.40
C ALA A 637 -22.51 -16.14 -12.23
N GLU A 638 -21.82 -15.14 -12.75
CA GLU A 638 -20.63 -15.32 -13.58
C GLU A 638 -19.36 -15.02 -12.77
N PRO A 639 -18.42 -15.99 -12.56
CA PRO A 639 -17.20 -15.75 -11.79
C PRO A 639 -16.30 -14.65 -12.34
N ALA A 640 -16.25 -14.47 -13.65
CA ALA A 640 -15.48 -13.42 -14.31
C ALA A 640 -15.92 -11.99 -13.92
N GLU A 641 -17.18 -11.80 -13.51
CA GLU A 641 -17.72 -10.51 -13.05
C GLU A 641 -17.22 -10.13 -11.64
N GLU A 642 -16.65 -11.07 -10.91
CA GLU A 642 -16.05 -10.85 -9.57
C GLU A 642 -14.70 -10.13 -9.64
N ARG A 643 -14.08 -10.01 -10.81
CA ARG A 643 -12.76 -9.44 -11.00
C ARG A 643 -12.74 -7.93 -10.83
N ILE A 644 -11.79 -7.41 -10.03
CA ILE A 644 -11.63 -5.97 -9.77
C ILE A 644 -10.69 -5.35 -10.79
N ASN A 645 -9.49 -5.93 -10.97
CA ASN A 645 -8.47 -5.48 -11.91
C ASN A 645 -7.92 -6.63 -12.77
N VAL A 646 -7.45 -6.28 -13.96
CA VAL A 646 -6.71 -7.17 -14.88
C VAL A 646 -5.43 -6.45 -15.30
N PRO A 647 -4.31 -6.63 -14.58
CA PRO A 647 -3.06 -5.89 -14.81
C PRO A 647 -2.51 -5.98 -16.24
N ALA A 648 -2.78 -7.08 -16.94
CA ALA A 648 -2.37 -7.28 -18.34
C ALA A 648 -3.12 -6.38 -19.34
N ILE A 649 -4.22 -5.73 -18.93
CA ILE A 649 -5.02 -4.85 -19.79
C ILE A 649 -4.69 -3.40 -19.43
N CYS A 650 -4.10 -2.66 -20.37
CA CYS A 650 -3.80 -1.24 -20.20
C CYS A 650 -4.30 -0.45 -21.43
N PRO A 651 -5.20 0.55 -21.24
CA PRO A 651 -5.80 0.98 -19.97
C PRO A 651 -6.89 0.02 -19.45
N TYR A 652 -6.98 -0.12 -18.14
CA TYR A 652 -8.07 -0.83 -17.46
C TYR A 652 -8.93 0.15 -16.67
N TYR A 653 -10.28 0.00 -16.75
CA TYR A 653 -11.21 0.86 -16.06
C TYR A 653 -11.79 0.16 -14.84
N TRP A 654 -11.62 0.72 -13.67
CA TRP A 654 -12.00 0.16 -12.38
C TRP A 654 -13.50 0.36 -12.12
N ARG A 655 -14.30 -0.58 -12.61
CA ARG A 655 -15.76 -0.49 -12.64
C ARG A 655 -16.46 -1.53 -11.78
N TYR A 656 -15.69 -2.37 -11.08
CA TYR A 656 -16.27 -3.41 -10.25
C TYR A 656 -17.22 -2.82 -9.20
N ARG A 657 -18.36 -3.48 -9.02
CA ARG A 657 -19.36 -3.10 -8.03
C ARG A 657 -20.02 -4.36 -7.48
N MET A 658 -20.14 -4.46 -6.14
CA MET A 658 -20.88 -5.58 -5.55
C MET A 658 -22.32 -5.62 -6.07
N HIS A 659 -22.83 -6.82 -6.35
CA HIS A 659 -24.17 -7.00 -6.93
C HIS A 659 -25.26 -6.98 -5.86
N LEU A 660 -24.91 -7.35 -4.61
CA LEU A 660 -25.79 -7.23 -3.46
C LEU A 660 -25.71 -5.82 -2.88
N THR A 661 -26.81 -5.38 -2.23
CA THR A 661 -26.72 -4.20 -1.37
C THR A 661 -26.22 -4.60 0.03
N LEU A 662 -25.64 -3.66 0.75
CA LEU A 662 -25.17 -3.88 2.13
C LEU A 662 -26.35 -4.28 3.04
N GLU A 663 -27.53 -3.70 2.84
CA GLU A 663 -28.74 -4.08 3.59
C GLU A 663 -29.16 -5.53 3.29
N ASN A 664 -29.03 -5.96 2.04
CA ASN A 664 -29.28 -7.35 1.67
C ASN A 664 -28.25 -8.28 2.35
N LEU A 665 -26.96 -7.94 2.28
CA LEU A 665 -25.89 -8.71 2.93
C LEU A 665 -26.10 -8.84 4.44
N LEU A 666 -26.44 -7.74 5.12
CA LEU A 666 -26.72 -7.71 6.55
C LEU A 666 -27.92 -8.60 6.93
N SER A 667 -28.91 -8.74 6.04
CA SER A 667 -30.11 -9.55 6.28
C SER A 667 -29.91 -11.05 6.09
N GLN A 668 -28.78 -11.52 5.54
CA GLN A 668 -28.50 -12.94 5.25
C GLN A 668 -28.08 -13.73 6.49
N LYS A 669 -29.05 -14.00 7.35
CA LYS A 669 -28.78 -14.56 8.69
C LYS A 669 -27.95 -15.84 8.65
N ASP A 670 -28.36 -16.83 7.87
CA ASP A 670 -27.71 -18.15 7.86
C ASP A 670 -26.26 -18.07 7.32
N PHE A 671 -26.05 -17.25 6.30
CA PHE A 671 -24.72 -16.98 5.76
C PHE A 671 -23.85 -16.23 6.78
N ASN A 672 -24.37 -15.18 7.41
CA ASN A 672 -23.65 -14.39 8.39
C ASN A 672 -23.30 -15.21 9.64
N ASP A 673 -24.21 -16.08 10.09
CA ASP A 673 -23.97 -17.02 11.20
C ASP A 673 -22.91 -18.06 10.81
N LYS A 674 -22.86 -18.54 9.54
CA LYS A 674 -21.81 -19.42 9.03
C LYS A 674 -20.44 -18.72 9.10
N VAL A 675 -20.31 -17.52 8.54
CA VAL A 675 -19.05 -16.75 8.57
C VAL A 675 -18.59 -16.54 10.00
N LYS A 676 -19.48 -16.08 10.88
CA LYS A 676 -19.19 -15.88 12.31
C LYS A 676 -18.67 -17.14 12.99
N ARG A 677 -19.29 -18.29 12.73
CA ARG A 677 -18.86 -19.56 13.28
C ARG A 677 -17.45 -19.92 12.79
N MET A 678 -17.17 -19.82 11.49
CA MET A 678 -15.87 -20.13 10.92
C MET A 678 -14.76 -19.25 11.50
N VAL A 679 -15.01 -17.94 11.63
CA VAL A 679 -14.07 -17.00 12.24
C VAL A 679 -13.82 -17.39 13.71
N LYS A 680 -14.86 -17.60 14.49
CA LYS A 680 -14.74 -17.99 15.91
C LYS A 680 -14.01 -19.31 16.12
N GLU A 681 -14.34 -20.35 15.33
CA GLU A 681 -13.74 -21.68 15.43
C GLU A 681 -12.26 -21.67 15.06
N SER A 682 -11.83 -20.77 14.19
CA SER A 682 -10.42 -20.57 13.85
C SER A 682 -9.61 -19.87 14.96
N GLY A 683 -10.26 -19.38 16.02
CA GLY A 683 -9.63 -18.64 17.11
C GLY A 683 -9.25 -17.19 16.77
N ARG A 684 -9.94 -16.59 15.76
CA ARG A 684 -9.76 -15.20 15.33
C ARG A 684 -10.84 -14.29 15.86
#